data_6f69ba44e748b9a1256dc5a2dcf21e4f
#
_entry.id   6f69ba44e748b9a1256dc5a2dcf21e4f
#
_cell.length_a   1.000
_cell.length_b   1.000
_cell.length_c   1.000
_cell.angle_alpha   90.00
_cell.angle_beta   90.00
_cell.angle_gamma   90.00
#
_symmetry.space_group_name_H-M   'P 1'
#
loop_
_entity.id
_entity.type
_entity.pdbx_description
1 polymer ?
#
loop_
_entity_poly.entity_id
_entity_poly.type
_entity_poly.pdbx_seq_one_letter_code
_entity_poly.pdbx_strand_id
1 'polypeptide(L)'
;MTDEQGQTLLYAYFGTSSPHWRLSSDSDALHFAEDEGGETNIAVPLTPPQASLLRSMTVITTSVNLTITLYGNALSMHLVGRKVSQIAWAGTASAWGDTSSVARDLVLGLSFAEQVVSEANSVIVIVDQQGHIQRFNRLSEEYTGLKEQEVIGRNVFQLFMSRQEAAASRRNISMFFREGSSYEVERWIKTKKGQRLFLFRNKFVHSGSGKNEIYLICSGTDITEERRAQERLRVLANTDTITGLPNRNAINHEITEALEKRANQQIGVVYLDLDNFKKVNDAYGHMFGDQLLQAVSLAILSCLDKDQTLARLGGDEFIVLAEDTSQAALEAMSSRILERLKQPFRIGLIEVYSGCSVGIALAPQHGEDRESLIRNADTAMYTAKENGRGKFCIFSAEMNQRVFEYLWLDTNLRKALEHHQLVLHYQPKVNADGTVTSVEALVRWMSPERGLVPPDSFIAYAEESGLIIPLGRWVMLSVLEQILRWRKQGIDLRVAVNVSPRQLIDQSIYTDLKLALDQAGLEVCPIDIELTESCLIENEEQALALMKQFQKLGAAVHLDDFGTGYSSLSQLARVPIDAIKLDQSFIRGVNQQVVSQSLVRAIVAVAKALNLQVIAEGIETEEEAEFVMANGVDTRQGFLYAKPMPAEELEHWLTRHHAITAS
;
A
#
# COMPACT_ATOMS: atom_id res chain seq x y z
N MET A 1 -36.95 -78.50 5.48
CA MET A 1 -36.98 -78.38 6.96
C MET A 1 -38.02 -77.37 7.32
N THR A 2 -38.84 -77.67 8.32
CA THR A 2 -39.87 -76.70 8.80
C THR A 2 -39.13 -75.55 9.51
N ASP A 3 -39.74 -74.40 9.58
CA ASP A 3 -39.16 -73.16 10.22
C ASP A 3 -38.68 -73.42 11.66
N GLU A 4 -39.42 -74.15 12.44
CA GLU A 4 -39.08 -74.56 13.81
C GLU A 4 -37.76 -75.39 13.91
N GLN A 5 -37.55 -76.28 12.94
CA GLN A 5 -36.34 -77.08 12.87
C GLN A 5 -35.11 -76.24 12.50
N GLY A 6 -35.26 -75.23 11.65
CA GLY A 6 -34.24 -74.30 11.26
C GLY A 6 -33.78 -73.39 12.42
N GLN A 7 -34.77 -72.85 13.16
CA GLN A 7 -34.47 -72.05 14.35
C GLN A 7 -33.85 -72.85 15.47
N THR A 8 -34.26 -74.06 15.70
CA THR A 8 -33.70 -74.98 16.69
C THR A 8 -32.23 -75.31 16.37
N LEU A 9 -31.90 -75.51 15.09
CA LEU A 9 -30.50 -75.74 14.65
C LEU A 9 -29.64 -74.48 14.76
N LEU A 10 -30.15 -73.28 14.44
CA LEU A 10 -29.41 -72.06 14.66
C LEU A 10 -29.06 -71.83 16.12
N TYR A 11 -30.03 -72.05 17.01
CA TYR A 11 -29.82 -71.95 18.45
C TYR A 11 -28.80 -72.99 18.97
N ALA A 12 -28.91 -74.25 18.45
CA ALA A 12 -28.01 -75.33 18.83
C ALA A 12 -26.57 -75.10 18.39
N TYR A 13 -26.31 -74.47 17.26
CA TYR A 13 -25.00 -74.26 16.72
C TYR A 13 -24.39 -72.91 17.13
N PHE A 14 -25.21 -71.84 17.26
CA PHE A 14 -24.72 -70.48 17.43
C PHE A 14 -25.15 -69.84 18.76
N GLY A 15 -25.92 -70.54 19.61
CA GLY A 15 -26.39 -70.00 20.88
C GLY A 15 -27.49 -68.94 20.77
N THR A 16 -27.89 -68.56 19.56
CA THR A 16 -28.89 -67.53 19.26
C THR A 16 -29.70 -67.91 18.02
N SER A 17 -30.94 -67.39 17.91
CA SER A 17 -31.75 -67.49 16.70
C SER A 17 -31.41 -66.55 15.56
N SER A 18 -30.53 -65.57 15.85
CA SER A 18 -30.11 -64.55 14.87
C SER A 18 -28.61 -64.25 15.02
N PRO A 19 -27.71 -65.18 14.69
CA PRO A 19 -26.27 -64.97 14.82
C PRO A 19 -25.76 -63.86 13.88
N HIS A 20 -24.74 -63.11 14.33
CA HIS A 20 -24.04 -62.17 13.51
C HIS A 20 -23.05 -62.86 12.60
N TRP A 21 -22.91 -62.37 11.35
CA TRP A 21 -21.97 -62.96 10.40
C TRP A 21 -21.00 -61.88 9.89
N ARG A 22 -19.81 -62.30 9.53
CA ARG A 22 -18.79 -61.46 8.89
C ARG A 22 -18.10 -62.23 7.75
N LEU A 23 -17.75 -61.48 6.69
CA LEU A 23 -16.97 -61.96 5.55
C LEU A 23 -15.86 -60.95 5.26
N SER A 24 -14.63 -61.44 5.10
CA SER A 24 -13.52 -60.58 4.64
C SER A 24 -13.23 -60.78 3.16
N SER A 25 -12.59 -59.80 2.53
CA SER A 25 -12.19 -59.87 1.12
C SER A 25 -11.15 -60.94 0.82
N ASP A 26 -10.36 -61.32 1.83
CA ASP A 26 -9.25 -62.26 1.78
C ASP A 26 -9.59 -63.66 2.28
N SER A 27 -10.84 -63.91 2.69
CA SER A 27 -11.32 -65.18 3.21
C SER A 27 -12.56 -65.65 2.48
N ASP A 28 -12.58 -66.91 2.04
CA ASP A 28 -13.77 -67.57 1.52
C ASP A 28 -14.53 -68.33 2.59
N ALA A 29 -14.46 -67.90 3.85
CA ALA A 29 -15.23 -68.43 4.97
C ALA A 29 -16.14 -67.38 5.57
N LEU A 30 -17.38 -67.74 5.85
CA LEU A 30 -18.36 -66.94 6.56
C LEU A 30 -18.18 -67.17 8.06
N HIS A 31 -17.87 -66.14 8.78
CA HIS A 31 -17.60 -66.21 10.23
C HIS A 31 -18.85 -65.79 11.01
N PHE A 32 -19.31 -66.61 11.92
CA PHE A 32 -20.46 -66.33 12.77
C PHE A 32 -20.07 -66.09 14.22
N ALA A 33 -20.77 -65.16 14.85
CA ALA A 33 -20.64 -64.80 16.26
C ALA A 33 -22.01 -64.69 16.90
N GLU A 34 -22.09 -64.84 18.21
CA GLU A 34 -23.34 -64.75 18.96
C GLU A 34 -23.90 -63.31 18.98
N ASP A 35 -23.00 -62.29 19.02
CA ASP A 35 -23.35 -60.88 18.98
C ASP A 35 -22.40 -60.10 18.03
N GLU A 36 -22.67 -58.80 17.84
CA GLU A 36 -21.97 -57.94 16.89
C GLU A 36 -20.48 -57.69 17.25
N GLY A 37 -20.08 -57.85 18.51
CA GLY A 37 -18.74 -57.65 19.04
C GLY A 37 -18.04 -58.94 19.48
N GLY A 38 -18.70 -60.10 19.43
CA GLY A 38 -18.24 -61.39 19.97
C GLY A 38 -17.11 -62.03 19.19
N GLU A 39 -16.34 -62.87 19.86
CA GLU A 39 -15.36 -63.71 19.20
C GLU A 39 -15.99 -64.65 18.21
N THR A 40 -15.37 -64.86 17.06
CA THR A 40 -15.86 -65.72 15.99
C THR A 40 -15.85 -67.18 16.46
N ASN A 41 -17.03 -67.73 16.73
CA ASN A 41 -17.15 -69.06 17.26
C ASN A 41 -17.14 -70.15 16.15
N ILE A 42 -17.64 -69.83 14.96
CA ILE A 42 -17.76 -70.83 13.88
C ILE A 42 -17.40 -70.17 12.54
N ALA A 43 -16.47 -70.78 11.78
CA ALA A 43 -16.13 -70.41 10.43
C ALA A 43 -16.68 -71.45 9.44
N VAL A 44 -17.47 -71.02 8.47
CA VAL A 44 -18.09 -71.91 7.49
C VAL A 44 -17.49 -71.62 6.11
N PRO A 45 -16.80 -72.55 5.47
CA PRO A 45 -16.29 -72.36 4.13
C PRO A 45 -17.40 -72.17 3.11
N LEU A 46 -17.23 -71.18 2.23
CA LEU A 46 -18.13 -70.84 1.15
C LEU A 46 -17.59 -71.37 -0.18
N THR A 47 -18.50 -71.76 -1.05
CA THR A 47 -18.13 -71.97 -2.46
C THR A 47 -17.84 -70.61 -3.15
N PRO A 48 -17.00 -70.58 -4.18
CA PRO A 48 -16.71 -69.32 -4.90
C PRO A 48 -17.94 -68.52 -5.37
N PRO A 49 -19.02 -69.14 -5.87
CA PRO A 49 -20.24 -68.43 -6.19
C PRO A 49 -20.93 -67.80 -4.99
N GLN A 50 -20.95 -68.53 -3.83
CA GLN A 50 -21.53 -68.04 -2.57
C GLN A 50 -20.76 -66.83 -2.01
N ALA A 51 -19.43 -66.90 -2.02
CA ALA A 51 -18.57 -65.79 -1.60
C ALA A 51 -18.72 -64.56 -2.51
N SER A 52 -18.81 -64.77 -3.84
CA SER A 52 -19.07 -63.73 -4.83
C SER A 52 -20.42 -63.05 -4.62
N LEU A 53 -21.46 -63.83 -4.33
CA LEU A 53 -22.80 -63.32 -4.07
C LEU A 53 -22.81 -62.39 -2.83
N LEU A 54 -22.20 -62.80 -1.73
CA LEU A 54 -22.11 -61.97 -0.54
C LEU A 54 -21.25 -60.73 -0.73
N ARG A 55 -20.16 -60.82 -1.49
CA ARG A 55 -19.31 -59.67 -1.83
C ARG A 55 -19.97 -58.66 -2.79
N SER A 56 -21.02 -59.06 -3.49
CA SER A 56 -21.86 -58.17 -4.31
C SER A 56 -22.73 -57.22 -3.47
N MET A 57 -22.88 -57.47 -2.15
CA MET A 57 -23.59 -56.56 -1.27
C MET A 57 -22.94 -55.18 -1.21
N THR A 58 -23.75 -54.13 -1.30
CA THR A 58 -23.31 -52.72 -1.27
C THR A 58 -23.30 -52.19 0.17
N VAL A 59 -23.03 -50.91 0.33
CA VAL A 59 -23.13 -50.19 1.61
C VAL A 59 -24.56 -50.06 2.12
N ILE A 60 -25.54 -50.31 1.22
CA ILE A 60 -26.97 -50.41 1.59
C ILE A 60 -27.24 -51.81 2.09
N THR A 61 -27.95 -51.95 3.18
CA THR A 61 -28.34 -53.23 3.73
C THR A 61 -29.18 -54.01 2.70
N THR A 62 -28.72 -55.18 2.34
CA THR A 62 -29.38 -56.10 1.40
C THR A 62 -29.51 -57.49 2.02
N SER A 63 -30.35 -58.31 1.48
CA SER A 63 -30.53 -59.68 1.94
C SER A 63 -30.22 -60.70 0.86
N VAL A 64 -29.72 -61.84 1.27
CA VAL A 64 -29.37 -62.97 0.41
C VAL A 64 -29.78 -64.25 1.08
N ASN A 65 -30.42 -65.14 0.32
CA ASN A 65 -30.72 -66.51 0.81
C ASN A 65 -29.55 -67.42 0.40
N LEU A 66 -28.98 -68.10 1.40
CA LEU A 66 -27.83 -68.95 1.18
C LEU A 66 -27.98 -70.28 1.92
N THR A 67 -27.68 -71.37 1.27
CA THR A 67 -27.62 -72.68 1.91
C THR A 67 -26.18 -73.04 2.18
N ILE A 68 -25.82 -73.15 3.45
CA ILE A 68 -24.47 -73.54 3.93
C ILE A 68 -24.52 -74.98 4.48
N THR A 69 -23.37 -75.64 4.44
CA THR A 69 -23.20 -76.96 5.06
C THR A 69 -22.44 -76.81 6.38
N LEU A 70 -23.11 -77.17 7.47
CA LEU A 70 -22.51 -77.06 8.79
C LEU A 70 -22.55 -78.46 9.47
N TYR A 71 -21.43 -79.03 9.81
CA TYR A 71 -21.27 -80.37 10.40
C TYR A 71 -22.06 -81.45 9.63
N GLY A 72 -22.05 -81.42 8.29
CA GLY A 72 -22.73 -82.35 7.42
C GLY A 72 -24.23 -82.11 7.16
N ASN A 73 -24.78 -81.10 7.83
CA ASN A 73 -26.22 -80.75 7.62
C ASN A 73 -26.31 -79.50 6.71
N ALA A 74 -27.22 -79.58 5.73
CA ALA A 74 -27.55 -78.44 4.88
C ALA A 74 -28.48 -77.45 5.61
N LEU A 75 -28.03 -76.26 5.92
CA LEU A 75 -28.84 -75.22 6.58
C LEU A 75 -29.10 -74.07 5.61
N SER A 76 -30.39 -73.82 5.32
CA SER A 76 -30.78 -72.68 4.52
C SER A 76 -31.02 -71.47 5.41
N MET A 77 -30.29 -70.36 5.12
CA MET A 77 -30.29 -69.16 5.92
C MET A 77 -30.62 -67.91 5.07
N HIS A 78 -31.34 -67.02 5.69
CA HIS A 78 -31.55 -65.69 5.19
C HIS A 78 -30.51 -64.77 5.85
N LEU A 79 -29.56 -64.23 5.06
CA LEU A 79 -28.50 -63.33 5.52
C LEU A 79 -28.88 -61.89 5.15
N VAL A 80 -28.94 -61.02 6.15
CA VAL A 80 -29.17 -59.60 5.99
C VAL A 80 -27.90 -58.88 6.39
N GLY A 81 -27.34 -58.06 5.52
CA GLY A 81 -26.09 -57.36 5.80
C GLY A 81 -25.69 -56.33 4.76
N ARG A 82 -24.56 -55.74 4.97
CA ARG A 82 -24.00 -54.70 4.11
C ARG A 82 -22.46 -54.74 4.09
N LYS A 83 -21.87 -54.04 3.14
CA LYS A 83 -20.46 -53.75 3.13
C LYS A 83 -20.16 -52.74 4.25
N VAL A 84 -19.35 -53.10 5.24
CA VAL A 84 -19.00 -52.25 6.41
C VAL A 84 -17.67 -51.58 6.26
N SER A 85 -16.78 -52.09 5.39
CA SER A 85 -15.53 -51.44 5.02
C SER A 85 -15.10 -51.78 3.60
N GLN A 86 -13.98 -51.27 3.11
CA GLN A 86 -13.49 -51.63 1.77
C GLN A 86 -13.28 -53.15 1.57
N ILE A 87 -12.98 -53.86 2.65
CA ILE A 87 -12.56 -55.28 2.66
C ILE A 87 -13.46 -56.18 3.48
N ALA A 88 -14.59 -55.68 4.03
CA ALA A 88 -15.40 -56.47 4.93
C ALA A 88 -16.93 -56.27 4.72
N TRP A 89 -17.70 -57.31 4.89
CA TRP A 89 -19.14 -57.36 4.92
C TRP A 89 -19.60 -57.99 6.25
N ALA A 90 -20.69 -57.48 6.79
CA ALA A 90 -21.27 -58.00 8.03
C ALA A 90 -22.79 -57.84 8.09
N GLY A 91 -23.42 -58.63 8.92
CA GLY A 91 -24.85 -58.57 9.10
C GLY A 91 -25.35 -59.63 10.08
N THR A 92 -26.66 -59.92 10.01
CA THR A 92 -27.33 -60.97 10.82
C THR A 92 -27.85 -62.10 9.92
N ALA A 93 -27.98 -63.28 10.49
CA ALA A 93 -28.51 -64.43 9.80
C ALA A 93 -29.76 -64.96 10.53
N SER A 94 -30.70 -65.48 9.78
CA SER A 94 -31.89 -66.15 10.31
C SER A 94 -32.24 -67.40 9.49
N ALA A 95 -33.04 -68.30 10.02
CA ALA A 95 -33.51 -69.48 9.26
C ALA A 95 -34.35 -69.04 8.06
N TRP A 96 -34.15 -69.67 6.89
CA TRP A 96 -34.95 -69.39 5.71
C TRP A 96 -36.36 -70.00 5.88
N GLY A 97 -37.38 -69.13 5.77
CA GLY A 97 -38.76 -69.46 5.98
C GLY A 97 -39.40 -68.66 7.13
N ASP A 98 -38.59 -67.90 7.85
CA ASP A 98 -39.07 -67.01 8.91
C ASP A 98 -39.69 -65.76 8.29
N THR A 99 -40.96 -65.74 8.00
CA THR A 99 -41.69 -64.56 7.47
C THR A 99 -41.73 -63.41 8.45
N SER A 100 -41.52 -63.63 9.75
CA SER A 100 -41.48 -62.59 10.78
C SER A 100 -40.18 -61.83 10.73
N SER A 101 -39.02 -62.45 10.36
CA SER A 101 -37.73 -61.80 10.19
C SER A 101 -37.73 -60.91 8.96
N VAL A 102 -38.24 -61.33 7.83
CA VAL A 102 -38.39 -60.55 6.60
C VAL A 102 -39.23 -59.29 6.82
N ALA A 103 -40.30 -59.38 7.52
CA ALA A 103 -41.18 -58.27 7.88
C ALA A 103 -40.46 -57.31 8.84
N ARG A 104 -39.67 -57.80 9.82
CA ARG A 104 -38.91 -57.01 10.75
C ARG A 104 -37.77 -56.26 10.01
N ASP A 105 -37.04 -56.93 9.11
CA ASP A 105 -35.95 -56.34 8.32
C ASP A 105 -36.47 -55.27 7.37
N LEU A 106 -37.63 -55.45 6.78
CA LEU A 106 -38.32 -54.46 5.95
C LEU A 106 -38.69 -53.22 6.78
N VAL A 107 -39.26 -53.43 7.98
CA VAL A 107 -39.62 -52.32 8.88
C VAL A 107 -38.38 -51.60 9.38
N LEU A 108 -37.30 -52.32 9.75
CA LEU A 108 -36.04 -51.70 10.15
C LEU A 108 -35.40 -50.93 8.99
N GLY A 109 -35.38 -51.49 7.78
CA GLY A 109 -34.88 -50.81 6.58
C GLY A 109 -35.66 -49.54 6.24
N LEU A 110 -36.96 -49.58 6.32
CA LEU A 110 -37.85 -48.43 6.13
C LEU A 110 -37.63 -47.37 7.22
N SER A 111 -37.59 -47.78 8.49
CA SER A 111 -37.34 -46.89 9.63
C SER A 111 -35.97 -46.23 9.53
N PHE A 112 -34.93 -46.96 9.14
CA PHE A 112 -33.59 -46.39 8.91
C PHE A 112 -33.59 -45.38 7.76
N ALA A 113 -34.22 -45.70 6.63
CA ALA A 113 -34.34 -44.79 5.50
C ALA A 113 -35.09 -43.49 5.89
N GLU A 114 -36.14 -43.60 6.66
CA GLU A 114 -36.91 -42.48 7.21
C GLU A 114 -36.06 -41.63 8.16
N GLN A 115 -35.29 -42.27 9.04
CA GLN A 115 -34.41 -41.58 9.97
C GLN A 115 -33.27 -40.82 9.25
N VAL A 116 -32.65 -41.42 8.22
CA VAL A 116 -31.64 -40.77 7.39
C VAL A 116 -32.19 -39.52 6.70
N VAL A 117 -33.39 -39.55 6.16
CA VAL A 117 -34.04 -38.40 5.53
C VAL A 117 -34.41 -37.35 6.56
N SER A 118 -34.94 -37.79 7.73
CA SER A 118 -35.34 -36.88 8.81
C SER A 118 -34.17 -36.12 9.42
N GLU A 119 -33.05 -36.78 9.68
CA GLU A 119 -31.89 -36.22 10.36
C GLU A 119 -30.83 -35.59 9.38
N ALA A 120 -31.14 -35.55 8.08
CA ALA A 120 -30.26 -34.96 7.08
C ALA A 120 -30.03 -33.46 7.36
N ASN A 121 -28.77 -33.01 7.27
CA ASN A 121 -28.37 -31.61 7.45
C ASN A 121 -28.72 -30.70 6.24
N SER A 122 -29.75 -31.07 5.48
CA SER A 122 -30.29 -30.29 4.37
C SER A 122 -31.83 -30.36 4.39
N VAL A 123 -32.47 -29.30 3.96
CA VAL A 123 -33.91 -29.36 3.72
C VAL A 123 -34.20 -30.35 2.58
N ILE A 124 -35.06 -31.33 2.80
CA ILE A 124 -35.42 -32.31 1.79
C ILE A 124 -36.93 -32.23 1.57
N VAL A 125 -37.27 -31.97 0.31
CA VAL A 125 -38.66 -31.97 -0.15
C VAL A 125 -38.75 -32.89 -1.37
N ILE A 126 -39.65 -33.88 -1.32
CA ILE A 126 -39.91 -34.75 -2.45
C ILE A 126 -41.28 -34.39 -3.02
N VAL A 127 -41.34 -34.16 -4.31
CA VAL A 127 -42.57 -33.78 -5.01
C VAL A 127 -42.86 -34.72 -6.18
N ASP A 128 -44.12 -34.90 -6.49
CA ASP A 128 -44.58 -35.62 -7.68
C ASP A 128 -44.49 -34.75 -8.95
N GLN A 129 -44.89 -35.32 -10.09
CA GLN A 129 -44.86 -34.63 -11.40
C GLN A 129 -45.76 -33.40 -11.45
N GLN A 130 -46.78 -33.30 -10.59
CA GLN A 130 -47.71 -32.18 -10.48
C GLN A 130 -47.23 -31.14 -9.49
N GLY A 131 -46.11 -31.41 -8.76
CA GLY A 131 -45.55 -30.56 -7.74
C GLY A 131 -46.21 -30.70 -6.37
N HIS A 132 -46.95 -31.78 -6.10
CA HIS A 132 -47.50 -32.04 -4.78
C HIS A 132 -46.45 -32.68 -3.88
N ILE A 133 -46.34 -32.19 -2.65
CA ILE A 133 -45.36 -32.64 -1.66
C ILE A 133 -45.70 -34.03 -1.19
N GLN A 134 -44.76 -34.96 -1.33
CA GLN A 134 -44.85 -36.35 -0.88
C GLN A 134 -44.04 -36.58 0.41
N ARG A 135 -42.96 -35.83 0.61
CA ARG A 135 -42.11 -35.87 1.82
C ARG A 135 -41.60 -34.49 2.14
N PHE A 136 -41.48 -34.24 3.47
CA PHE A 136 -40.98 -32.93 3.99
C PHE A 136 -40.23 -33.20 5.29
N ASN A 137 -38.89 -33.22 5.25
CA ASN A 137 -38.09 -33.64 6.39
C ASN A 137 -38.12 -32.63 7.56
N ARG A 138 -37.60 -33.07 8.71
CA ARG A 138 -37.59 -32.28 9.96
C ARG A 138 -36.93 -30.92 9.79
N LEU A 139 -35.81 -30.85 9.07
CA LEU A 139 -35.13 -29.58 8.85
C LEU A 139 -35.98 -28.61 8.01
N SER A 140 -36.72 -29.11 7.05
CA SER A 140 -37.69 -28.32 6.28
C SER A 140 -38.80 -27.76 7.18
N GLU A 141 -39.29 -28.54 8.16
CA GLU A 141 -40.23 -28.05 9.17
C GLU A 141 -39.64 -26.96 10.05
N GLU A 142 -38.39 -27.11 10.48
CA GLU A 142 -37.69 -26.12 11.34
C GLU A 142 -37.53 -24.79 10.64
N TYR A 143 -37.12 -24.78 9.38
CA TYR A 143 -36.95 -23.56 8.60
C TYR A 143 -38.26 -22.86 8.24
N THR A 144 -39.26 -23.63 7.81
CA THR A 144 -40.54 -23.07 7.32
C THR A 144 -41.55 -22.85 8.43
N GLY A 145 -41.51 -23.70 9.45
CA GLY A 145 -42.48 -23.76 10.53
C GLY A 145 -43.77 -24.51 10.20
N LEU A 146 -43.84 -25.10 9.04
CA LEU A 146 -44.94 -25.95 8.62
C LEU A 146 -44.60 -27.40 8.96
N LYS A 147 -45.57 -28.16 9.43
CA LYS A 147 -45.40 -29.59 9.70
C LYS A 147 -45.61 -30.42 8.45
N GLU A 148 -44.88 -31.54 8.33
CA GLU A 148 -45.01 -32.45 7.19
C GLU A 148 -46.49 -32.84 6.94
N GLN A 149 -47.23 -33.15 8.00
CA GLN A 149 -48.65 -33.49 7.93
C GLN A 149 -49.53 -32.38 7.35
N GLU A 150 -49.12 -31.13 7.48
CA GLU A 150 -49.88 -29.97 6.97
C GLU A 150 -49.60 -29.68 5.49
N VAL A 151 -48.43 -30.13 4.99
CA VAL A 151 -47.98 -29.81 3.63
C VAL A 151 -48.05 -30.98 2.65
N ILE A 152 -48.12 -32.22 3.12
CA ILE A 152 -48.30 -33.39 2.26
C ILE A 152 -49.56 -33.21 1.35
N GLY A 153 -49.38 -33.51 0.07
CA GLY A 153 -50.41 -33.33 -0.97
C GLY A 153 -50.63 -31.89 -1.42
N ARG A 154 -50.03 -30.89 -0.76
CA ARG A 154 -50.14 -29.49 -1.20
C ARG A 154 -49.07 -29.18 -2.28
N ASN A 155 -49.37 -28.19 -3.11
CA ASN A 155 -48.47 -27.83 -4.20
C ASN A 155 -47.33 -26.93 -3.70
N VAL A 156 -46.07 -27.39 -3.86
CA VAL A 156 -44.84 -26.71 -3.40
C VAL A 156 -44.70 -25.31 -3.97
N PHE A 157 -45.10 -25.07 -5.24
CA PHE A 157 -45.02 -23.79 -5.89
C PHE A 157 -45.96 -22.75 -5.30
N GLN A 158 -47.10 -23.17 -4.81
CA GLN A 158 -48.10 -22.28 -4.18
C GLN A 158 -47.69 -21.92 -2.75
N LEU A 159 -46.97 -22.82 -2.07
CA LEU A 159 -46.55 -22.62 -0.68
C LEU A 159 -45.35 -21.72 -0.54
N PHE A 160 -44.36 -21.84 -1.45
CA PHE A 160 -43.03 -21.26 -1.24
C PHE A 160 -42.58 -20.28 -2.33
N MET A 161 -43.41 -20.00 -3.34
CA MET A 161 -43.04 -19.14 -4.47
C MET A 161 -44.10 -18.08 -4.76
N SER A 162 -43.64 -16.92 -5.26
CA SER A 162 -44.58 -15.95 -5.84
C SER A 162 -45.18 -16.46 -7.15
N ARG A 163 -46.30 -15.86 -7.60
CA ARG A 163 -46.96 -16.28 -8.85
C ARG A 163 -46.05 -16.26 -10.07
N GLN A 164 -45.14 -15.28 -10.17
CA GLN A 164 -44.21 -15.19 -11.27
C GLN A 164 -43.13 -16.28 -11.21
N GLU A 165 -42.52 -16.51 -10.03
CA GLU A 165 -41.53 -17.55 -9.80
C GLU A 165 -42.13 -18.96 -10.00
N ALA A 166 -43.34 -19.18 -9.55
CA ALA A 166 -44.05 -20.45 -9.74
C ALA A 166 -44.29 -20.77 -11.22
N ALA A 167 -44.63 -19.77 -12.04
CA ALA A 167 -44.82 -19.94 -13.49
C ALA A 167 -43.52 -20.28 -14.23
N ALA A 168 -42.40 -19.62 -13.85
CA ALA A 168 -41.07 -19.91 -14.40
C ALA A 168 -40.56 -21.29 -13.97
N SER A 169 -40.72 -21.63 -12.68
CA SER A 169 -40.30 -22.91 -12.12
C SER A 169 -41.08 -24.09 -12.71
N ARG A 170 -42.38 -23.97 -12.93
CA ARG A 170 -43.18 -25.02 -13.58
C ARG A 170 -42.72 -25.30 -15.01
N ARG A 171 -42.39 -24.27 -15.79
CA ARG A 171 -41.86 -24.46 -17.15
C ARG A 171 -40.51 -25.19 -17.13
N ASN A 172 -39.62 -24.78 -16.27
CA ASN A 172 -38.30 -25.41 -16.15
C ASN A 172 -38.42 -26.86 -15.66
N ILE A 173 -39.20 -27.12 -14.61
CA ILE A 173 -39.39 -28.46 -14.06
C ILE A 173 -40.05 -29.41 -15.08
N SER A 174 -41.08 -28.96 -15.84
CA SER A 174 -41.67 -29.77 -16.88
C SER A 174 -40.69 -30.12 -18.02
N MET A 175 -39.77 -29.27 -18.31
CA MET A 175 -38.68 -29.53 -19.24
C MET A 175 -37.69 -30.57 -18.67
N PHE A 176 -37.27 -30.39 -17.42
CA PHE A 176 -36.35 -31.32 -16.74
C PHE A 176 -36.98 -32.70 -16.49
N PHE A 177 -38.27 -32.79 -16.21
CA PHE A 177 -38.99 -34.08 -16.12
C PHE A 177 -38.94 -34.88 -17.44
N ARG A 178 -38.82 -34.21 -18.58
CA ARG A 178 -38.66 -34.87 -19.89
C ARG A 178 -37.21 -35.32 -20.14
N GLU A 179 -36.24 -34.56 -19.65
CA GLU A 179 -34.80 -34.79 -19.89
C GLU A 179 -34.14 -35.68 -18.83
N GLY A 180 -34.76 -35.83 -17.65
CA GLY A 180 -34.23 -36.67 -16.55
C GLY A 180 -32.92 -36.19 -15.93
N SER A 181 -32.55 -34.92 -16.17
CA SER A 181 -31.29 -34.35 -15.72
C SER A 181 -31.38 -33.73 -14.30
N SER A 182 -30.31 -33.84 -13.53
CA SER A 182 -30.18 -33.11 -12.26
C SER A 182 -29.78 -31.65 -12.52
N TYR A 183 -30.24 -30.71 -11.68
CA TYR A 183 -29.88 -29.32 -11.78
C TYR A 183 -29.75 -28.68 -10.40
N GLU A 184 -28.94 -27.62 -10.33
CA GLU A 184 -28.76 -26.82 -9.13
C GLU A 184 -29.36 -25.42 -9.33
N VAL A 185 -29.90 -24.85 -8.24
CA VAL A 185 -30.46 -23.50 -8.27
C VAL A 185 -30.35 -22.85 -6.90
N GLU A 186 -29.87 -21.59 -6.87
CA GLU A 186 -29.89 -20.76 -5.67
C GLU A 186 -31.24 -20.03 -5.56
N ARG A 187 -31.84 -20.05 -4.36
CA ARG A 187 -33.12 -19.35 -4.10
C ARG A 187 -33.17 -18.75 -2.72
N TRP A 188 -33.70 -17.55 -2.65
CA TRP A 188 -34.09 -16.91 -1.39
C TRP A 188 -35.43 -17.50 -0.90
N ILE A 189 -35.42 -18.07 0.28
CA ILE A 189 -36.62 -18.64 0.92
C ILE A 189 -36.93 -17.83 2.18
N LYS A 190 -38.21 -17.46 2.33
CA LYS A 190 -38.70 -16.83 3.56
C LYS A 190 -38.89 -17.91 4.62
N THR A 191 -38.08 -17.85 5.67
CA THR A 191 -38.08 -18.78 6.78
C THR A 191 -38.53 -18.11 8.07
N LYS A 192 -38.75 -18.88 9.16
CA LYS A 192 -38.98 -18.34 10.51
C LYS A 192 -37.82 -17.47 10.99
N LYS A 193 -36.57 -17.70 10.52
CA LYS A 193 -35.36 -16.97 10.85
C LYS A 193 -35.07 -15.83 9.87
N GLY A 194 -36.08 -15.38 9.11
CA GLY A 194 -35.94 -14.35 8.06
C GLY A 194 -35.68 -14.95 6.69
N GLN A 195 -35.20 -14.11 5.74
CA GLN A 195 -34.83 -14.58 4.41
C GLN A 195 -33.47 -15.30 4.47
N ARG A 196 -33.43 -16.50 3.88
CA ARG A 196 -32.25 -17.37 3.80
C ARG A 196 -31.99 -17.79 2.36
N LEU A 197 -30.74 -17.87 1.95
CA LEU A 197 -30.34 -18.33 0.63
C LEU A 197 -30.05 -19.82 0.67
N PHE A 198 -30.79 -20.59 -0.12
CA PHE A 198 -30.60 -22.03 -0.24
C PHE A 198 -30.03 -22.38 -1.61
N LEU A 199 -29.04 -23.26 -1.63
CA LEU A 199 -28.62 -23.99 -2.82
C LEU A 199 -29.39 -25.28 -2.91
N PHE A 200 -30.36 -25.37 -3.85
CA PHE A 200 -31.12 -26.57 -4.11
C PHE A 200 -30.43 -27.41 -5.17
N ARG A 201 -30.18 -28.67 -4.81
CA ARG A 201 -29.78 -29.73 -5.73
C ARG A 201 -31.01 -30.60 -5.99
N ASN A 202 -31.44 -30.60 -7.23
CA ASN A 202 -32.69 -31.25 -7.63
C ASN A 202 -32.39 -32.50 -8.46
N LYS A 203 -32.91 -33.66 -8.06
CA LYS A 203 -32.66 -34.93 -8.73
C LYS A 203 -33.97 -35.69 -8.98
N PHE A 204 -34.12 -36.19 -10.21
CA PHE A 204 -35.25 -37.04 -10.58
C PHE A 204 -35.02 -38.50 -10.21
N VAL A 205 -36.03 -39.16 -9.64
CA VAL A 205 -35.98 -40.57 -9.22
C VAL A 205 -37.24 -41.26 -9.72
N HIS A 206 -37.06 -42.43 -10.30
CA HIS A 206 -38.16 -43.29 -10.76
C HIS A 206 -38.55 -44.28 -9.67
N SER A 207 -39.85 -44.41 -9.43
CA SER A 207 -40.36 -45.46 -8.54
C SER A 207 -40.24 -46.82 -9.21
N GLY A 208 -39.64 -47.80 -8.51
CA GLY A 208 -39.44 -49.16 -8.99
C GLY A 208 -40.72 -50.05 -9.00
N SER A 209 -41.88 -49.53 -8.58
CA SER A 209 -43.08 -50.25 -8.43
C SER A 209 -44.02 -50.09 -9.65
N GLY A 210 -43.69 -50.69 -10.79
CA GLY A 210 -44.67 -51.01 -11.89
C GLY A 210 -45.53 -49.86 -12.50
N LYS A 211 -45.70 -48.76 -11.84
CA LYS A 211 -46.19 -47.47 -12.32
C LYS A 211 -45.00 -46.57 -12.56
N ASN A 212 -44.83 -46.07 -13.75
CA ASN A 212 -43.74 -45.20 -14.17
C ASN A 212 -43.86 -43.80 -13.50
N GLU A 213 -43.87 -43.77 -12.15
CA GLU A 213 -43.99 -42.57 -11.35
C GLU A 213 -42.60 -41.96 -11.15
N ILE A 214 -42.45 -40.70 -11.51
CA ILE A 214 -41.22 -39.93 -11.38
C ILE A 214 -41.41 -38.95 -10.24
N TYR A 215 -40.45 -38.89 -9.32
CA TYR A 215 -40.41 -37.94 -8.21
C TYR A 215 -39.23 -37.02 -8.37
N LEU A 216 -39.36 -35.76 -7.91
CA LEU A 216 -38.27 -34.80 -7.82
C LEU A 216 -37.88 -34.69 -6.36
N ILE A 217 -36.64 -35.05 -6.05
CA ILE A 217 -36.02 -34.82 -4.75
C ILE A 217 -35.31 -33.46 -4.80
N CYS A 218 -35.78 -32.52 -4.01
CA CYS A 218 -35.17 -31.22 -3.82
C CYS A 218 -34.39 -31.23 -2.49
N SER A 219 -33.07 -31.24 -2.56
CA SER A 219 -32.21 -31.13 -1.38
C SER A 219 -31.61 -29.72 -1.33
N GLY A 220 -31.94 -28.96 -0.28
CA GLY A 220 -31.51 -27.58 -0.11
C GLY A 220 -30.53 -27.39 1.07
N THR A 221 -29.39 -26.79 0.83
CA THR A 221 -28.43 -26.41 1.86
C THR A 221 -28.48 -24.89 2.06
N ASP A 222 -28.63 -24.43 3.32
CA ASP A 222 -28.57 -23.01 3.65
C ASP A 222 -27.12 -22.52 3.47
N ILE A 223 -26.90 -21.65 2.50
CA ILE A 223 -25.60 -21.05 2.17
C ILE A 223 -25.54 -19.54 2.53
N THR A 224 -26.48 -19.05 3.34
CA THR A 224 -26.62 -17.63 3.65
C THR A 224 -25.39 -17.06 4.31
N GLU A 225 -24.89 -17.73 5.34
CA GLU A 225 -23.72 -17.24 6.09
C GLU A 225 -22.43 -17.40 5.28
N GLU A 226 -22.31 -18.44 4.48
CA GLU A 226 -21.19 -18.64 3.57
C GLU A 226 -21.15 -17.52 2.53
N ARG A 227 -22.29 -17.21 1.89
CA ARG A 227 -22.37 -16.13 0.90
C ARG A 227 -22.11 -14.75 1.50
N ARG A 228 -22.63 -14.51 2.70
CA ARG A 228 -22.35 -13.27 3.45
C ARG A 228 -20.89 -13.16 3.86
N ALA A 229 -20.27 -14.27 4.25
CA ALA A 229 -18.85 -14.29 4.57
C ALA A 229 -18.00 -14.03 3.32
N GLN A 230 -18.33 -14.66 2.19
CA GLN A 230 -17.67 -14.41 0.90
C GLN A 230 -17.77 -12.93 0.49
N GLU A 231 -18.96 -12.34 0.58
CA GLU A 231 -19.16 -10.94 0.22
C GLU A 231 -18.40 -10.01 1.18
N ARG A 232 -18.43 -10.29 2.48
CA ARG A 232 -17.60 -9.55 3.46
C ARG A 232 -16.11 -9.66 3.15
N LEU A 233 -15.61 -10.86 2.83
CA LEU A 233 -14.22 -11.05 2.44
C LEU A 233 -13.89 -10.29 1.14
N ARG A 234 -14.79 -10.29 0.16
CA ARG A 234 -14.63 -9.53 -1.08
C ARG A 234 -14.56 -8.03 -0.83
N VAL A 235 -15.44 -7.50 0.01
CA VAL A 235 -15.42 -6.08 0.40
C VAL A 235 -14.12 -5.76 1.13
N LEU A 236 -13.73 -6.55 2.14
CA LEU A 236 -12.48 -6.35 2.88
C LEU A 236 -11.24 -6.47 1.99
N ALA A 237 -11.25 -7.35 1.00
CA ALA A 237 -10.13 -7.50 0.07
C ALA A 237 -9.97 -6.34 -0.91
N ASN A 238 -11.04 -5.58 -1.19
CA ASN A 238 -11.06 -4.58 -2.26
C ASN A 238 -11.38 -3.16 -1.80
N THR A 239 -11.75 -2.94 -0.52
CA THR A 239 -12.07 -1.60 -0.01
C THR A 239 -11.19 -1.20 1.17
N ASP A 240 -10.91 0.08 1.30
CA ASP A 240 -10.28 0.68 2.47
C ASP A 240 -11.31 0.82 3.59
N THR A 241 -11.01 0.33 4.77
CA THR A 241 -11.95 0.27 5.90
C THR A 241 -12.26 1.61 6.53
N ILE A 242 -11.41 2.62 6.35
CA ILE A 242 -11.57 3.97 6.91
C ILE A 242 -12.45 4.82 5.99
N THR A 243 -12.14 4.86 4.71
CA THR A 243 -12.79 5.74 3.74
C THR A 243 -13.91 5.09 2.95
N GLY A 244 -13.96 3.75 2.90
CA GLY A 244 -14.89 3.00 2.05
C GLY A 244 -14.55 3.02 0.57
N LEU A 245 -13.46 3.68 0.17
CA LEU A 245 -12.96 3.72 -1.20
C LEU A 245 -12.37 2.37 -1.64
N PRO A 246 -12.22 2.09 -2.93
CA PRO A 246 -11.33 1.06 -3.42
C PRO A 246 -9.96 1.13 -2.74
N ASN A 247 -9.42 -0.03 -2.36
CA ASN A 247 -8.08 -0.11 -1.78
C ASN A 247 -7.01 -0.33 -2.86
N ARG A 248 -5.74 -0.49 -2.46
CA ARG A 248 -4.59 -0.74 -3.34
C ARG A 248 -4.82 -1.94 -4.28
N ASN A 249 -5.44 -3.01 -3.81
CA ASN A 249 -5.68 -4.20 -4.62
C ASN A 249 -6.71 -3.94 -5.72
N ALA A 250 -7.82 -3.29 -5.37
CA ALA A 250 -8.87 -2.96 -6.32
C ALA A 250 -8.37 -2.04 -7.42
N ILE A 251 -7.72 -0.92 -7.06
CA ILE A 251 -7.26 0.05 -8.06
C ILE A 251 -6.15 -0.52 -8.96
N ASN A 252 -5.26 -1.36 -8.42
CA ASN A 252 -4.25 -2.04 -9.22
C ASN A 252 -4.87 -2.95 -10.29
N HIS A 253 -5.98 -3.60 -9.95
CA HIS A 253 -6.72 -4.42 -10.92
C HIS A 253 -7.39 -3.55 -11.99
N GLU A 254 -8.06 -2.47 -11.58
CA GLU A 254 -8.72 -1.54 -12.50
C GLU A 254 -7.72 -0.87 -13.46
N ILE A 255 -6.56 -0.41 -12.97
CA ILE A 255 -5.50 0.15 -13.84
C ILE A 255 -5.03 -0.89 -14.86
N THR A 256 -4.81 -2.15 -14.42
CA THR A 256 -4.39 -3.21 -15.35
C THR A 256 -5.45 -3.48 -16.41
N GLU A 257 -6.72 -3.61 -16.02
CA GLU A 257 -7.82 -3.79 -16.98
C GLU A 257 -7.96 -2.59 -17.95
N ALA A 258 -7.85 -1.36 -17.45
CA ALA A 258 -7.90 -0.16 -18.28
C ALA A 258 -6.77 -0.15 -19.31
N LEU A 259 -5.53 -0.51 -18.90
CA LEU A 259 -4.38 -0.60 -19.78
C LEU A 259 -4.53 -1.70 -20.85
N GLU A 260 -5.11 -2.85 -20.51
CA GLU A 260 -5.40 -3.94 -21.45
C GLU A 260 -6.50 -3.59 -22.47
N LYS A 261 -7.53 -2.88 -22.02
CA LYS A 261 -8.69 -2.49 -22.85
C LYS A 261 -8.41 -1.27 -23.72
N ARG A 262 -7.37 -0.49 -23.42
CA ARG A 262 -7.06 0.73 -24.19
C ARG A 262 -6.72 0.41 -25.64
N ALA A 263 -7.53 0.75 -26.60
CA ALA A 263 -7.16 0.61 -28.01
C ALA A 263 -6.17 1.71 -28.44
N ASN A 264 -6.60 2.98 -28.40
CA ASN A 264 -5.79 4.19 -28.69
C ASN A 264 -6.07 5.31 -27.68
N GLN A 265 -6.71 5.01 -26.56
CA GLN A 265 -7.08 5.97 -25.53
C GLN A 265 -5.93 6.24 -24.57
N GLN A 266 -5.84 7.45 -24.08
CA GLN A 266 -4.91 7.80 -23.01
C GLN A 266 -5.53 7.46 -21.65
N ILE A 267 -4.72 6.91 -20.76
CA ILE A 267 -5.10 6.59 -19.38
C ILE A 267 -4.25 7.46 -18.47
N GLY A 268 -4.90 8.18 -17.58
CA GLY A 268 -4.25 9.01 -16.59
C GLY A 268 -4.25 8.36 -15.22
N VAL A 269 -3.10 8.39 -14.55
CA VAL A 269 -2.96 8.05 -13.14
C VAL A 269 -2.50 9.30 -12.41
N VAL A 270 -3.24 9.68 -11.37
CA VAL A 270 -2.94 10.83 -10.53
C VAL A 270 -2.72 10.35 -9.11
N TYR A 271 -1.51 10.53 -8.61
CA TYR A 271 -1.09 10.15 -7.26
C TYR A 271 -1.15 11.38 -6.35
N LEU A 272 -1.78 11.25 -5.20
CA LEU A 272 -1.98 12.35 -4.25
C LEU A 272 -1.50 11.92 -2.86
N ASP A 273 -0.88 12.85 -2.15
CA ASP A 273 -0.45 12.67 -0.76
C ASP A 273 -0.80 13.94 0.04
N LEU A 274 -1.36 13.75 1.24
CA LEU A 274 -1.79 14.87 2.08
C LEU A 274 -0.60 15.51 2.80
N ASP A 275 -0.41 16.79 2.56
CA ASP A 275 0.67 17.54 3.16
C ASP A 275 0.53 17.63 4.69
N ASN A 276 1.59 17.26 5.41
CA ASN A 276 1.68 17.33 6.87
C ASN A 276 0.64 16.50 7.66
N PHE A 277 0.01 15.50 7.08
CA PHE A 277 -0.99 14.65 7.75
C PHE A 277 -0.46 14.02 9.05
N LYS A 278 0.82 13.62 9.09
CA LYS A 278 1.46 13.12 10.30
C LYS A 278 1.39 14.13 11.46
N LYS A 279 1.59 15.43 11.21
CA LYS A 279 1.48 16.47 12.25
C LYS A 279 0.07 16.56 12.82
N VAL A 280 -0.95 16.32 11.99
CA VAL A 280 -2.35 16.29 12.44
C VAL A 280 -2.58 15.09 13.38
N ASN A 281 -2.07 13.91 13.01
CA ASN A 281 -2.14 12.71 13.84
C ASN A 281 -1.40 12.91 15.18
N ASP A 282 -0.21 13.50 15.14
CA ASP A 282 0.60 13.74 16.32
C ASP A 282 -0.06 14.76 17.27
N ALA A 283 -0.79 15.75 16.73
CA ALA A 283 -1.46 16.80 17.51
C ALA A 283 -2.84 16.39 18.04
N TYR A 284 -3.65 15.65 17.26
CA TYR A 284 -5.07 15.37 17.56
C TYR A 284 -5.40 13.88 17.70
N GLY A 285 -4.43 12.99 17.45
CA GLY A 285 -4.59 11.54 17.52
C GLY A 285 -5.16 10.91 16.26
N HIS A 286 -4.95 9.58 16.12
CA HIS A 286 -5.28 8.81 14.94
C HIS A 286 -6.79 8.82 14.59
N MET A 287 -7.68 8.81 15.59
CA MET A 287 -9.13 8.86 15.33
C MET A 287 -9.56 10.16 14.65
N PHE A 288 -8.92 11.27 14.98
CA PHE A 288 -9.14 12.55 14.32
C PHE A 288 -8.61 12.51 12.86
N GLY A 289 -7.42 11.93 12.67
CA GLY A 289 -6.85 11.70 11.34
C GLY A 289 -7.75 10.85 10.44
N ASP A 290 -8.36 9.79 10.98
CA ASP A 290 -9.31 8.94 10.23
C ASP A 290 -10.54 9.74 9.76
N GLN A 291 -11.08 10.62 10.62
CA GLN A 291 -12.19 11.50 10.24
C GLN A 291 -11.78 12.54 9.18
N LEU A 292 -10.55 13.05 9.27
CA LEU A 292 -9.99 13.93 8.25
C LEU A 292 -9.85 13.20 6.90
N LEU A 293 -9.34 11.96 6.90
CA LEU A 293 -9.24 11.13 5.69
C LEU A 293 -10.61 10.89 5.04
N GLN A 294 -11.65 10.63 5.83
CA GLN A 294 -13.02 10.51 5.33
C GLN A 294 -13.51 11.83 4.71
N ALA A 295 -13.29 12.96 5.36
CA ALA A 295 -13.69 14.26 4.86
C ALA A 295 -12.95 14.63 3.58
N VAL A 296 -11.64 14.37 3.52
CA VAL A 296 -10.79 14.58 2.33
C VAL A 296 -11.24 13.69 1.17
N SER A 297 -11.52 12.41 1.43
CA SER A 297 -11.97 11.49 0.38
C SER A 297 -13.26 11.96 -0.29
N LEU A 298 -14.23 12.45 0.50
CA LEU A 298 -15.47 13.04 -0.03
C LEU A 298 -15.21 14.33 -0.79
N ALA A 299 -14.27 15.14 -0.33
CA ALA A 299 -13.88 16.37 -1.02
C ALA A 299 -13.25 16.09 -2.39
N ILE A 300 -12.34 15.12 -2.48
CA ILE A 300 -11.73 14.68 -3.73
C ILE A 300 -12.81 14.11 -4.66
N LEU A 301 -13.67 13.20 -4.18
CA LEU A 301 -14.77 12.62 -4.95
C LEU A 301 -15.67 13.69 -5.57
N SER A 302 -15.91 14.81 -4.86
CA SER A 302 -16.72 15.91 -5.38
C SER A 302 -16.08 16.67 -6.55
N CYS A 303 -14.77 16.48 -6.78
CA CYS A 303 -14.01 17.10 -7.87
C CYS A 303 -13.87 16.17 -9.08
N LEU A 304 -14.28 14.89 -8.96
CA LEU A 304 -14.13 13.88 -9.99
C LEU A 304 -15.36 13.72 -10.86
N ASP A 305 -15.14 13.33 -12.10
CA ASP A 305 -16.18 12.96 -13.05
C ASP A 305 -16.57 11.47 -12.84
N LYS A 306 -17.72 11.05 -13.42
CA LYS A 306 -18.28 9.71 -13.20
C LYS A 306 -17.39 8.54 -13.67
N ASP A 307 -16.53 8.81 -14.64
CA ASP A 307 -15.66 7.84 -15.29
C ASP A 307 -14.26 7.82 -14.63
N GLN A 308 -14.12 8.46 -13.47
CA GLN A 308 -12.87 8.52 -12.70
C GLN A 308 -13.03 7.77 -11.40
N THR A 309 -12.08 6.88 -11.12
CA THR A 309 -12.07 6.09 -9.89
C THR A 309 -11.05 6.66 -8.90
N LEU A 310 -11.52 6.98 -7.67
CA LEU A 310 -10.66 7.32 -6.54
C LEU A 310 -10.42 6.09 -5.67
N ALA A 311 -9.19 5.86 -5.30
CA ALA A 311 -8.79 4.82 -4.35
C ALA A 311 -7.85 5.38 -3.28
N ARG A 312 -7.80 4.71 -2.12
CA ARG A 312 -6.81 4.98 -1.08
C ARG A 312 -5.81 3.85 -0.99
N LEU A 313 -4.51 4.17 -1.09
CA LEU A 313 -3.45 3.17 -1.09
C LEU A 313 -2.99 2.79 0.33
N GLY A 314 -3.15 3.69 1.28
CA GLY A 314 -2.79 3.55 2.68
C GLY A 314 -2.30 4.88 3.26
N GLY A 315 -2.26 5.03 4.58
CA GLY A 315 -1.81 6.29 5.20
C GLY A 315 -2.60 7.50 4.68
N ASP A 316 -1.90 8.45 4.12
CA ASP A 316 -2.37 9.70 3.51
C ASP A 316 -2.34 9.70 1.97
N GLU A 317 -2.09 8.53 1.36
CA GLU A 317 -1.93 8.36 -0.08
C GLU A 317 -3.25 7.99 -0.78
N PHE A 318 -3.58 8.72 -1.83
CA PHE A 318 -4.71 8.47 -2.71
C PHE A 318 -4.25 8.36 -4.16
N ILE A 319 -5.05 7.69 -4.97
CA ILE A 319 -4.81 7.56 -6.41
C ILE A 319 -6.12 7.75 -7.16
N VAL A 320 -6.06 8.48 -8.28
CA VAL A 320 -7.19 8.61 -9.22
C VAL A 320 -6.80 7.96 -10.54
N LEU A 321 -7.66 7.07 -11.01
CA LEU A 321 -7.62 6.53 -12.36
C LEU A 321 -8.61 7.30 -13.23
N ALA A 322 -8.17 7.77 -14.38
CA ALA A 322 -8.99 8.40 -15.39
C ALA A 322 -8.78 7.71 -16.75
N GLU A 323 -9.86 7.12 -17.27
CA GLU A 323 -9.86 6.50 -18.60
C GLU A 323 -10.27 7.54 -19.67
N ASP A 324 -9.81 7.35 -20.89
CA ASP A 324 -10.10 8.23 -22.04
C ASP A 324 -9.92 9.73 -21.74
N THR A 325 -8.75 10.08 -21.24
CA THR A 325 -8.43 11.42 -20.72
C THR A 325 -7.33 12.11 -21.52
N SER A 326 -7.09 13.37 -21.22
CA SER A 326 -5.98 14.16 -21.76
C SER A 326 -5.17 14.80 -20.65
N GLN A 327 -3.93 15.18 -20.93
CA GLN A 327 -3.08 15.90 -19.98
C GLN A 327 -3.80 17.15 -19.44
N ALA A 328 -4.41 17.97 -20.30
CA ALA A 328 -5.11 19.18 -19.90
C ALA A 328 -6.31 18.90 -18.97
N ALA A 329 -7.02 17.78 -19.19
CA ALA A 329 -8.13 17.37 -18.34
C ALA A 329 -7.63 16.96 -16.93
N LEU A 330 -6.51 16.25 -16.85
CA LEU A 330 -5.88 15.87 -15.57
C LEU A 330 -5.33 17.08 -14.81
N GLU A 331 -4.73 18.03 -15.51
CA GLU A 331 -4.27 19.30 -14.91
C GLU A 331 -5.45 20.10 -14.34
N ALA A 332 -6.54 20.22 -15.10
CA ALA A 332 -7.75 20.89 -14.64
C ALA A 332 -8.39 20.19 -13.43
N MET A 333 -8.46 18.85 -13.44
CA MET A 333 -8.94 18.05 -12.32
C MET A 333 -8.05 18.25 -11.09
N SER A 334 -6.73 18.14 -11.25
CA SER A 334 -5.76 18.33 -10.16
C SER A 334 -5.84 19.72 -9.56
N SER A 335 -6.03 20.74 -10.39
CA SER A 335 -6.24 22.14 -9.94
C SER A 335 -7.54 22.27 -9.12
N ARG A 336 -8.65 21.63 -9.55
CA ARG A 336 -9.92 21.62 -8.79
C ARG A 336 -9.72 20.94 -7.43
N ILE A 337 -9.01 19.82 -7.38
CA ILE A 337 -8.71 19.10 -6.13
C ILE A 337 -7.87 19.99 -5.20
N LEU A 338 -6.79 20.59 -5.68
CA LEU A 338 -5.93 21.47 -4.90
C LEU A 338 -6.71 22.66 -4.31
N GLU A 339 -7.51 23.33 -5.12
CA GLU A 339 -8.34 24.47 -4.65
C GLU A 339 -9.40 24.01 -3.63
N ARG A 340 -9.98 22.83 -3.81
CA ARG A 340 -10.96 22.29 -2.86
C ARG A 340 -10.31 21.93 -1.51
N LEU A 341 -9.10 21.38 -1.52
CA LEU A 341 -8.39 20.98 -0.30
C LEU A 341 -7.75 22.17 0.44
N LYS A 342 -7.58 23.33 -0.19
CA LYS A 342 -7.21 24.57 0.51
C LYS A 342 -8.30 25.07 1.45
N GLN A 343 -9.56 24.65 1.25
CA GLN A 343 -10.64 25.03 2.15
C GLN A 343 -10.55 24.25 3.47
N PRO A 344 -10.90 24.87 4.62
CA PRO A 344 -10.83 24.20 5.90
C PRO A 344 -11.78 23.00 5.98
N PHE A 345 -11.32 21.96 6.66
CA PHE A 345 -12.12 20.78 7.02
C PHE A 345 -12.62 20.96 8.45
N ARG A 346 -13.93 20.84 8.66
CA ARG A 346 -14.55 20.92 9.98
C ARG A 346 -14.77 19.51 10.54
N ILE A 347 -13.97 19.14 11.53
CA ILE A 347 -14.06 17.86 12.22
C ILE A 347 -14.56 18.13 13.65
N GLY A 348 -15.84 17.86 13.88
CA GLY A 348 -16.49 18.26 15.12
C GLY A 348 -16.51 19.79 15.30
N LEU A 349 -15.80 20.30 16.31
CA LEU A 349 -15.68 21.74 16.60
C LEU A 349 -14.35 22.35 16.10
N ILE A 350 -13.47 21.54 15.53
CA ILE A 350 -12.12 21.95 15.12
C ILE A 350 -12.10 22.16 13.62
N GLU A 351 -11.50 23.26 13.18
CA GLU A 351 -11.21 23.54 11.78
C GLU A 351 -9.72 23.24 11.51
N VAL A 352 -9.46 22.41 10.48
CA VAL A 352 -8.11 22.00 10.08
C VAL A 352 -7.93 22.27 8.58
N TYR A 353 -6.76 22.79 8.23
CA TYR A 353 -6.32 22.96 6.85
C TYR A 353 -5.43 21.78 6.45
N SER A 354 -5.70 21.19 5.32
CA SER A 354 -4.90 20.09 4.77
C SER A 354 -4.73 20.32 3.28
N GLY A 355 -3.50 20.58 2.83
CA GLY A 355 -3.15 20.59 1.43
C GLY A 355 -2.85 19.20 0.91
N CYS A 356 -2.59 19.08 -0.38
CA CYS A 356 -2.00 17.85 -0.95
C CYS A 356 -0.97 18.19 -2.03
N SER A 357 -0.05 17.28 -2.23
CA SER A 357 0.88 17.26 -3.35
C SER A 357 0.42 16.22 -4.36
N VAL A 358 0.47 16.54 -5.65
CA VAL A 358 -0.15 15.74 -6.70
C VAL A 358 0.86 15.43 -7.79
N GLY A 359 0.93 14.16 -8.21
CA GLY A 359 1.72 13.72 -9.35
C GLY A 359 0.87 13.10 -10.44
N ILE A 360 1.12 13.44 -11.68
CA ILE A 360 0.35 13.03 -12.85
C ILE A 360 1.23 12.21 -13.79
N ALA A 361 0.75 11.03 -14.17
CA ALA A 361 1.34 10.23 -15.24
C ALA A 361 0.28 9.77 -16.24
N LEU A 362 0.65 9.71 -17.52
CA LEU A 362 -0.22 9.30 -18.61
C LEU A 362 0.37 8.09 -19.36
N ALA A 363 -0.45 7.12 -19.64
CA ALA A 363 -0.12 6.05 -20.58
C ALA A 363 -0.57 6.45 -22.02
N PRO A 364 0.25 6.16 -23.05
CA PRO A 364 1.53 5.44 -23.04
C PRO A 364 2.76 6.31 -22.73
N GLN A 365 2.65 7.64 -22.70
CA GLN A 365 3.76 8.59 -22.64
C GLN A 365 4.70 8.39 -21.45
N HIS A 366 4.10 8.12 -20.29
CA HIS A 366 4.80 8.05 -19.00
C HIS A 366 4.83 6.62 -18.42
N GLY A 367 4.52 5.60 -19.24
CA GLY A 367 4.54 4.18 -18.88
C GLY A 367 3.50 3.39 -19.67
N GLU A 368 3.84 2.15 -19.98
CA GLU A 368 2.95 1.23 -20.72
C GLU A 368 2.35 0.16 -19.80
N ASP A 369 2.93 -0.05 -18.64
CA ASP A 369 2.48 -0.98 -17.61
C ASP A 369 2.07 -0.26 -16.33
N ARG A 370 1.30 -0.95 -15.49
CA ARG A 370 0.79 -0.42 -14.23
C ARG A 370 1.90 0.08 -13.29
N GLU A 371 2.97 -0.70 -13.16
CA GLU A 371 4.03 -0.43 -12.18
C GLU A 371 4.82 0.82 -12.57
N SER A 372 5.17 0.96 -13.84
CA SER A 372 5.84 2.16 -14.35
C SER A 372 4.96 3.40 -14.22
N LEU A 373 3.66 3.27 -14.54
CA LEU A 373 2.72 4.40 -14.50
C LEU A 373 2.51 4.92 -13.08
N ILE A 374 2.28 4.02 -12.11
CA ILE A 374 2.12 4.39 -10.69
C ILE A 374 3.43 4.97 -10.15
N ARG A 375 4.56 4.33 -10.37
CA ARG A 375 5.87 4.82 -9.93
C ARG A 375 6.18 6.20 -10.48
N ASN A 376 5.86 6.45 -11.74
CA ASN A 376 6.14 7.73 -12.38
C ASN A 376 5.17 8.83 -11.89
N ALA A 377 3.91 8.50 -11.58
CA ALA A 377 3.01 9.41 -10.90
C ALA A 377 3.48 9.75 -9.48
N ASP A 378 3.96 8.75 -8.72
CA ASP A 378 4.55 8.96 -7.38
C ASP A 378 5.81 9.85 -7.44
N THR A 379 6.72 9.60 -8.41
CA THR A 379 7.90 10.47 -8.65
C THR A 379 7.49 11.92 -8.92
N ALA A 380 6.46 12.14 -9.71
CA ALA A 380 5.96 13.48 -9.99
C ALA A 380 5.33 14.13 -8.74
N MET A 381 4.61 13.37 -7.92
CA MET A 381 4.06 13.83 -6.64
C MET A 381 5.18 14.21 -5.65
N TYR A 382 6.23 13.40 -5.57
CA TYR A 382 7.39 13.70 -4.75
C TYR A 382 8.06 15.02 -5.19
N THR A 383 8.24 15.23 -6.51
CA THR A 383 8.73 16.48 -7.07
C THR A 383 7.83 17.68 -6.72
N ALA A 384 6.51 17.48 -6.67
CA ALA A 384 5.59 18.52 -6.22
C ALA A 384 5.80 18.89 -4.75
N LYS A 385 6.12 17.90 -3.88
CA LYS A 385 6.48 18.13 -2.47
C LYS A 385 7.77 18.95 -2.34
N GLU A 386 8.82 18.59 -3.07
CA GLU A 386 10.10 19.31 -3.07
C GLU A 386 9.93 20.76 -3.53
N ASN A 387 9.13 20.98 -4.55
CA ASN A 387 8.89 22.31 -5.09
C ASN A 387 7.97 23.20 -4.21
N GLY A 388 7.77 22.86 -2.93
CA GLY A 388 7.04 23.71 -1.95
C GLY A 388 5.61 23.26 -1.67
N ARG A 389 5.22 22.01 -1.99
CA ARG A 389 3.91 21.41 -1.70
C ARG A 389 2.69 22.16 -2.27
N GLY A 390 1.49 21.66 -2.05
CA GLY A 390 0.25 22.33 -2.44
C GLY A 390 0.10 22.57 -3.95
N LYS A 391 0.73 21.77 -4.78
CA LYS A 391 0.73 21.88 -6.25
C LYS A 391 0.72 20.52 -6.92
N PHE A 392 0.56 20.50 -8.23
CA PHE A 392 0.74 19.30 -9.03
C PHE A 392 2.01 19.38 -9.89
N CYS A 393 2.57 18.22 -10.22
CA CYS A 393 3.60 18.05 -11.25
C CYS A 393 3.19 16.93 -12.21
N ILE A 394 3.55 17.11 -13.47
CA ILE A 394 3.42 16.07 -14.49
C ILE A 394 4.77 15.38 -14.60
N PHE A 395 4.77 14.06 -14.66
CA PHE A 395 5.99 13.29 -14.77
C PHE A 395 6.80 13.68 -16.01
N SER A 396 8.09 13.83 -15.83
CA SER A 396 9.07 13.89 -16.92
C SER A 396 10.23 12.94 -16.60
N ALA A 397 10.92 12.47 -17.65
CA ALA A 397 12.02 11.51 -17.47
C ALA A 397 13.16 12.07 -16.58
N GLU A 398 13.36 13.40 -16.61
CA GLU A 398 14.36 14.11 -15.79
C GLU A 398 14.07 14.00 -14.28
N MET A 399 12.79 13.82 -13.90
CA MET A 399 12.42 13.65 -12.47
C MET A 399 13.00 12.37 -11.88
N ASN A 400 13.04 11.28 -12.64
CA ASN A 400 13.67 10.03 -12.18
C ASN A 400 15.16 10.27 -11.86
N GLN A 401 15.85 11.04 -12.69
CA GLN A 401 17.26 11.33 -12.47
C GLN A 401 17.47 12.13 -11.18
N ARG A 402 16.60 13.09 -10.88
CA ARG A 402 16.62 13.84 -9.60
C ARG A 402 16.40 12.94 -8.38
N VAL A 403 15.44 12.03 -8.43
CA VAL A 403 15.19 11.10 -7.32
C VAL A 403 16.39 10.18 -7.07
N PHE A 404 17.05 9.67 -8.14
CA PHE A 404 18.27 8.90 -8.01
C PHE A 404 19.42 9.75 -7.42
N GLU A 405 19.50 11.00 -7.82
CA GLU A 405 20.51 11.94 -7.31
C GLU A 405 20.29 12.22 -5.81
N TYR A 406 19.06 12.45 -5.40
CA TYR A 406 18.67 12.64 -4.01
C TYR A 406 19.02 11.44 -3.13
N LEU A 407 18.66 10.22 -3.56
CA LEU A 407 19.01 8.98 -2.86
C LEU A 407 20.54 8.76 -2.77
N TRP A 408 21.26 9.13 -3.83
CA TRP A 408 22.71 9.06 -3.83
C TRP A 408 23.31 10.05 -2.83
N LEU A 409 22.78 11.28 -2.79
CA LEU A 409 23.19 12.31 -1.82
C LEU A 409 22.92 11.87 -0.38
N ASP A 410 21.71 11.33 -0.09
CA ASP A 410 21.35 10.85 1.25
C ASP A 410 22.34 9.81 1.78
N THR A 411 22.71 8.89 0.91
CA THR A 411 23.64 7.81 1.28
C THR A 411 25.07 8.27 1.43
N ASN A 412 25.52 9.20 0.58
CA ASN A 412 26.95 9.48 0.43
C ASN A 412 27.41 10.76 1.11
N LEU A 413 26.55 11.78 1.29
CA LEU A 413 26.98 13.03 1.95
C LEU A 413 27.31 12.84 3.44
N ARG A 414 26.59 11.95 4.14
CA ARG A 414 26.94 11.55 5.53
C ARG A 414 28.33 10.93 5.59
N LYS A 415 28.60 10.00 4.67
CA LYS A 415 29.93 9.37 4.57
C LYS A 415 31.02 10.39 4.20
N ALA A 416 30.70 11.40 3.38
CA ALA A 416 31.65 12.44 3.00
C ALA A 416 32.12 13.23 4.21
N LEU A 417 31.25 13.55 5.15
CA LEU A 417 31.56 14.19 6.41
C LEU A 417 32.47 13.31 7.30
N GLU A 418 32.20 12.00 7.38
CA GLU A 418 32.95 11.07 8.22
C GLU A 418 34.30 10.67 7.64
N HIS A 419 34.45 10.63 6.31
CA HIS A 419 35.64 10.09 5.62
C HIS A 419 36.50 11.15 4.97
N HIS A 420 36.44 12.42 5.42
CA HIS A 420 37.29 13.51 4.94
C HIS A 420 37.24 13.72 3.41
N GLN A 421 36.07 13.53 2.79
CA GLN A 421 35.88 13.73 1.35
C GLN A 421 35.56 15.20 1.02
N LEU A 422 35.38 16.06 2.01
CA LEU A 422 35.15 17.48 1.83
C LEU A 422 36.47 18.22 1.83
N VAL A 423 36.60 19.21 0.94
CA VAL A 423 37.75 20.12 0.84
C VAL A 423 37.28 21.55 0.68
N LEU A 424 38.11 22.51 1.04
CA LEU A 424 37.83 23.92 0.85
C LEU A 424 38.63 24.46 -0.31
N HIS A 425 37.98 25.16 -1.21
CA HIS A 425 38.59 26.02 -2.18
C HIS A 425 38.42 27.49 -1.73
N TYR A 426 39.34 28.33 -2.09
CA TYR A 426 39.37 29.73 -1.70
C TYR A 426 39.38 30.60 -2.93
N GLN A 427 38.54 31.64 -2.95
CA GLN A 427 38.50 32.63 -4.01
C GLN A 427 38.92 34.00 -3.48
N PRO A 428 39.92 34.67 -4.08
CA PRO A 428 40.37 35.97 -3.61
C PRO A 428 39.36 37.08 -3.88
N LYS A 429 39.23 37.98 -2.89
CA LYS A 429 38.50 39.24 -2.98
C LYS A 429 39.49 40.37 -3.14
N VAL A 430 39.42 41.08 -4.26
CA VAL A 430 40.37 42.15 -4.63
C VAL A 430 39.78 43.49 -4.26
N ASN A 431 40.45 44.22 -3.39
CA ASN A 431 40.05 45.58 -2.97
C ASN A 431 40.19 46.60 -4.11
N ALA A 432 39.65 47.81 -3.93
CA ALA A 432 39.72 48.88 -4.92
C ALA A 432 41.17 49.28 -5.25
N ASP A 433 42.08 49.18 -4.29
CA ASP A 433 43.54 49.47 -4.46
C ASP A 433 44.31 48.28 -5.07
N GLY A 434 43.67 47.18 -5.40
CA GLY A 434 44.32 46.00 -5.94
C GLY A 434 44.87 45.04 -4.89
N THR A 435 44.81 45.36 -3.60
CA THR A 435 45.27 44.46 -2.53
C THR A 435 44.27 43.35 -2.27
N VAL A 436 44.72 42.24 -1.70
CA VAL A 436 43.88 41.12 -1.27
C VAL A 436 44.04 40.92 0.24
N THR A 437 43.00 41.23 0.99
CA THR A 437 42.96 41.08 2.45
C THR A 437 41.93 40.03 2.91
N SER A 438 41.07 39.56 2.00
CA SER A 438 40.08 38.56 2.30
C SER A 438 39.85 37.60 1.14
N VAL A 439 39.38 36.41 1.46
CA VAL A 439 39.04 35.35 0.52
C VAL A 439 37.68 34.73 0.92
N GLU A 440 36.96 34.15 -0.02
CA GLU A 440 35.77 33.35 0.27
C GLU A 440 36.11 31.87 0.29
N ALA A 441 35.68 31.14 1.33
CA ALA A 441 35.81 29.69 1.43
C ALA A 441 34.59 29.02 0.82
N LEU A 442 34.85 28.20 -0.17
CA LEU A 442 33.83 27.48 -0.95
C LEU A 442 34.04 25.99 -0.79
N VAL A 443 33.08 25.31 -0.16
CA VAL A 443 33.14 23.87 0.03
C VAL A 443 33.09 23.13 -1.31
N ARG A 444 33.87 22.03 -1.40
CA ARG A 444 33.86 21.08 -2.53
C ARG A 444 33.79 19.66 -1.99
N TRP A 445 33.14 18.78 -2.69
CA TRP A 445 33.10 17.39 -2.31
C TRP A 445 33.88 16.53 -3.31
N MET A 446 34.94 15.90 -2.84
CA MET A 446 35.77 14.95 -3.59
C MET A 446 35.21 13.56 -3.44
N SER A 447 34.16 13.26 -4.19
CA SER A 447 33.53 11.94 -4.17
C SER A 447 34.44 10.90 -4.84
N PRO A 448 34.66 9.73 -4.21
CA PRO A 448 35.41 8.63 -4.83
C PRO A 448 34.72 8.07 -6.11
N GLU A 449 33.43 8.22 -6.22
CA GLU A 449 32.63 7.71 -7.35
C GLU A 449 32.46 8.73 -8.48
N ARG A 450 32.29 10.02 -8.13
CA ARG A 450 31.94 11.09 -9.08
C ARG A 450 33.01 12.15 -9.27
N GLY A 451 34.11 12.05 -8.54
CA GLY A 451 35.17 13.10 -8.54
C GLY A 451 34.69 14.36 -7.83
N LEU A 452 35.01 15.53 -8.38
CA LEU A 452 34.64 16.81 -7.79
C LEU A 452 33.16 17.13 -8.00
N VAL A 453 32.38 17.08 -6.92
CA VAL A 453 30.94 17.44 -6.89
C VAL A 453 30.81 18.91 -6.47
N PRO A 454 30.15 19.77 -7.27
CA PRO A 454 30.01 21.19 -6.95
C PRO A 454 28.97 21.40 -5.82
N PRO A 455 29.04 22.51 -5.06
CA PRO A 455 28.17 22.80 -3.93
C PRO A 455 26.67 22.85 -4.32
N ASP A 456 26.31 23.39 -5.48
CA ASP A 456 24.95 23.53 -5.97
C ASP A 456 24.24 22.17 -6.06
N SER A 457 25.00 21.09 -6.22
CA SER A 457 24.45 19.73 -6.30
C SER A 457 24.07 19.14 -4.94
N PHE A 458 24.65 19.59 -3.81
CA PHE A 458 24.44 18.94 -2.52
C PHE A 458 24.06 19.88 -1.37
N ILE A 459 24.26 21.21 -1.48
CA ILE A 459 23.94 22.16 -0.40
C ILE A 459 22.42 22.18 -0.12
N ALA A 460 21.59 22.26 -1.17
CA ALA A 460 20.13 22.24 -1.01
C ALA A 460 19.67 20.97 -0.27
N TYR A 461 20.23 19.82 -0.64
CA TYR A 461 19.97 18.57 0.08
C TYR A 461 20.45 18.61 1.54
N ALA A 462 21.64 19.14 1.79
CA ALA A 462 22.19 19.27 3.14
C ALA A 462 21.30 20.14 4.02
N GLU A 463 20.72 21.19 3.48
CA GLU A 463 19.74 22.05 4.16
C GLU A 463 18.46 21.28 4.49
N GLU A 464 17.87 20.60 3.53
CA GLU A 464 16.63 19.82 3.73
C GLU A 464 16.79 18.67 4.74
N SER A 465 17.90 17.96 4.66
CA SER A 465 18.21 16.82 5.54
C SER A 465 18.72 17.22 6.93
N GLY A 466 19.08 18.51 7.11
CA GLY A 466 19.73 19.00 8.34
C GLY A 466 21.23 18.72 8.42
N LEU A 467 21.81 18.08 7.40
CA LEU A 467 23.26 17.84 7.31
C LEU A 467 24.08 19.14 7.14
N ILE A 468 23.43 20.24 6.80
CA ILE A 468 24.05 21.55 6.71
C ILE A 468 24.63 22.00 8.05
N ILE A 469 24.08 21.54 9.19
CA ILE A 469 24.61 21.90 10.52
C ILE A 469 26.00 21.27 10.76
N PRO A 470 26.17 19.94 10.70
CA PRO A 470 27.50 19.35 10.84
C PRO A 470 28.46 19.74 9.71
N LEU A 471 27.95 19.99 8.49
CA LEU A 471 28.77 20.51 7.38
C LEU A 471 29.32 21.89 7.69
N GLY A 472 28.49 22.82 8.13
CA GLY A 472 28.94 24.18 8.45
C GLY A 472 29.92 24.23 9.63
N ARG A 473 29.69 23.38 10.64
CA ARG A 473 30.64 23.19 11.72
C ARG A 473 32.03 22.76 11.19
N TRP A 474 32.03 21.76 10.30
CA TRP A 474 33.26 21.28 9.68
C TRP A 474 33.95 22.41 8.86
N VAL A 475 33.17 23.16 8.07
CA VAL A 475 33.70 24.31 7.30
C VAL A 475 34.36 25.35 8.22
N MET A 476 33.65 25.79 9.26
CA MET A 476 34.18 26.81 10.20
C MET A 476 35.48 26.39 10.87
N LEU A 477 35.52 25.13 11.36
CA LEU A 477 36.75 24.62 12.00
C LEU A 477 37.90 24.46 11.02
N SER A 478 37.61 23.95 9.80
CA SER A 478 38.62 23.80 8.74
C SER A 478 39.17 25.14 8.26
N VAL A 479 38.31 26.16 8.14
CA VAL A 479 38.72 27.54 7.81
C VAL A 479 39.62 28.11 8.89
N LEU A 480 39.25 27.98 10.16
CA LEU A 480 40.06 28.47 11.27
C LEU A 480 41.44 27.81 11.30
N GLU A 481 41.48 26.48 11.10
CA GLU A 481 42.74 25.75 11.03
C GLU A 481 43.64 26.27 9.88
N GLN A 482 43.02 26.52 8.71
CA GLN A 482 43.76 27.05 7.56
C GLN A 482 44.28 28.48 7.81
N ILE A 483 43.49 29.36 8.42
CA ILE A 483 43.92 30.70 8.81
C ILE A 483 45.15 30.64 9.75
N LEU A 484 45.12 29.74 10.73
CA LEU A 484 46.25 29.56 11.64
C LEU A 484 47.50 29.04 10.92
N ARG A 485 47.36 28.23 9.87
CA ARG A 485 48.50 27.81 9.00
C ARG A 485 49.03 28.99 8.21
N TRP A 486 48.21 29.83 7.61
CA TRP A 486 48.59 31.01 6.85
C TRP A 486 49.29 32.04 7.72
N ARG A 487 48.82 32.32 8.93
CA ARG A 487 49.48 33.21 9.87
C ARG A 487 50.90 32.78 10.23
N LYS A 488 51.13 31.47 10.37
CA LYS A 488 52.48 30.92 10.58
C LYS A 488 53.42 31.15 9.38
N GLN A 489 52.85 31.29 8.19
CA GLN A 489 53.58 31.61 6.96
C GLN A 489 53.69 33.13 6.70
N GLY A 490 53.15 33.96 7.58
CA GLY A 490 53.15 35.43 7.42
C GLY A 490 52.04 35.96 6.51
N ILE A 491 51.06 35.10 6.16
CA ILE A 491 49.90 35.49 5.36
C ILE A 491 48.74 35.80 6.33
N ASP A 492 48.28 37.04 6.38
CA ASP A 492 47.17 37.49 7.22
C ASP A 492 45.94 37.79 6.35
N LEU A 493 45.01 36.84 6.27
CA LEU A 493 43.80 36.93 5.48
C LEU A 493 42.59 36.71 6.37
N ARG A 494 41.52 37.47 6.12
CA ARG A 494 40.16 37.12 6.57
C ARG A 494 39.53 36.14 5.62
N VAL A 495 38.68 35.27 6.13
CA VAL A 495 38.02 34.28 5.30
C VAL A 495 36.50 34.39 5.49
N ALA A 496 35.78 34.63 4.42
CA ALA A 496 34.33 34.66 4.41
C ALA A 496 33.78 33.24 4.25
N VAL A 497 32.71 32.93 4.99
CA VAL A 497 32.04 31.63 5.02
C VAL A 497 30.55 31.80 4.86
N ASN A 498 29.96 31.08 3.93
CA ASN A 498 28.52 31.01 3.72
C ASN A 498 27.84 30.26 4.85
N VAL A 499 26.74 30.83 5.40
CA VAL A 499 25.95 30.27 6.49
C VAL A 499 24.46 30.21 6.07
N SER A 500 23.89 29.05 6.15
CA SER A 500 22.48 28.84 5.74
C SER A 500 21.50 29.33 6.80
N PRO A 501 20.22 29.62 6.42
CA PRO A 501 19.13 29.97 7.35
C PRO A 501 18.95 28.96 8.51
N ARG A 502 19.07 27.68 8.22
CA ARG A 502 18.95 26.63 9.25
C ARG A 502 20.06 26.67 10.30
N GLN A 503 21.26 27.05 9.91
CA GLN A 503 22.37 27.17 10.84
C GLN A 503 22.26 28.41 11.75
N LEU A 504 21.53 29.44 11.30
CA LEU A 504 21.22 30.59 12.15
C LEU A 504 20.25 30.28 13.27
N ILE A 505 19.38 29.29 13.08
CA ILE A 505 18.44 28.83 14.12
C ILE A 505 19.16 27.96 15.16
N ASP A 506 20.24 27.28 14.73
CA ASP A 506 21.04 26.41 15.59
C ASP A 506 22.24 27.19 16.21
N GLN A 507 22.09 27.56 17.48
CA GLN A 507 23.12 28.30 18.22
C GLN A 507 24.44 27.52 18.39
N SER A 508 24.51 26.25 18.00
CA SER A 508 25.70 25.41 18.12
C SER A 508 26.86 25.97 17.31
N ILE A 509 26.60 26.52 16.12
CA ILE A 509 27.67 27.09 15.25
C ILE A 509 28.42 28.21 15.92
N TYR A 510 27.73 29.13 16.62
CA TYR A 510 28.36 30.20 17.37
C TYR A 510 29.19 29.67 18.54
N THR A 511 28.63 28.73 19.30
CA THR A 511 29.29 28.14 20.46
C THR A 511 30.56 27.41 20.07
N ASP A 512 30.51 26.63 18.99
CA ASP A 512 31.66 25.88 18.46
C ASP A 512 32.74 26.80 17.95
N LEU A 513 32.37 27.86 17.19
CA LEU A 513 33.32 28.86 16.72
C LEU A 513 33.99 29.59 17.89
N LYS A 514 33.23 30.05 18.87
CA LYS A 514 33.75 30.71 20.06
C LYS A 514 34.77 29.85 20.81
N LEU A 515 34.39 28.58 21.04
CA LEU A 515 35.27 27.62 21.71
C LEU A 515 36.59 27.43 20.93
N ALA A 516 36.48 27.31 19.60
CA ALA A 516 37.66 27.13 18.74
C ALA A 516 38.54 28.36 18.73
N LEU A 517 37.99 29.58 18.74
CA LEU A 517 38.74 30.83 18.86
C LEU A 517 39.49 30.94 20.21
N ASP A 518 38.77 30.59 21.31
CA ASP A 518 39.37 30.58 22.66
C ASP A 518 40.54 29.58 22.74
N GLN A 519 40.39 28.38 22.15
CA GLN A 519 41.43 27.37 22.08
C GLN A 519 42.63 27.81 21.21
N ALA A 520 42.35 28.57 20.15
CA ALA A 520 43.39 29.12 19.27
C ALA A 520 44.08 30.37 19.84
N GLY A 521 43.60 30.93 20.96
CA GLY A 521 44.12 32.14 21.57
C GLY A 521 43.88 33.39 20.71
N LEU A 522 42.78 33.42 19.96
CA LEU A 522 42.43 34.54 19.09
C LEU A 522 41.37 35.42 19.78
N GLU A 523 41.76 36.72 20.01
CA GLU A 523 40.85 37.71 20.59
C GLU A 523 39.81 38.23 19.58
N VAL A 524 40.16 38.22 18.28
CA VAL A 524 39.30 38.71 17.19
C VAL A 524 39.08 37.59 16.17
N CYS A 525 37.83 37.35 15.80
CA CYS A 525 37.45 36.36 14.80
C CYS A 525 37.97 36.81 13.42
N PRO A 526 38.78 35.97 12.75
CA PRO A 526 39.26 36.26 11.39
C PRO A 526 38.30 35.71 10.31
N ILE A 527 37.13 35.21 10.70
CA ILE A 527 36.11 34.66 9.80
C ILE A 527 35.00 35.69 9.64
N ASP A 528 34.59 35.97 8.42
CA ASP A 528 33.42 36.76 8.07
C ASP A 528 32.26 35.85 7.74
N ILE A 529 31.03 36.26 8.03
CA ILE A 529 29.83 35.46 7.86
C ILE A 529 29.04 36.00 6.67
N GLU A 530 28.79 35.19 5.69
CA GLU A 530 27.94 35.49 4.53
C GLU A 530 26.55 34.85 4.65
N LEU A 531 25.50 35.64 4.50
CA LEU A 531 24.12 35.26 4.71
C LEU A 531 23.28 35.71 3.53
N THR A 532 22.51 34.83 2.93
CA THR A 532 21.57 35.20 1.87
C THR A 532 20.42 36.06 2.41
N GLU A 533 19.77 36.84 1.57
CA GLU A 533 18.65 37.71 1.89
C GLU A 533 17.48 36.91 2.52
N SER A 534 17.26 35.65 2.10
CA SER A 534 16.23 34.76 2.59
C SER A 534 16.31 34.45 4.10
N CYS A 535 17.50 34.54 4.69
CA CYS A 535 17.74 34.33 6.11
C CYS A 535 16.96 35.30 7.02
N LEU A 536 16.62 36.48 6.52
CA LEU A 536 15.89 37.50 7.28
C LEU A 536 14.37 37.29 7.33
N ILE A 537 13.85 36.44 6.46
CA ILE A 537 12.38 36.23 6.31
C ILE A 537 11.83 35.20 7.29
N GLU A 538 12.59 34.14 7.60
CA GLU A 538 12.07 32.99 8.35
C GLU A 538 12.06 33.20 9.88
N ASN A 539 13.05 33.92 10.46
CA ASN A 539 13.19 34.12 11.92
C ASN A 539 14.02 35.37 12.24
N GLU A 540 13.48 36.56 11.93
CA GLU A 540 14.19 37.84 12.02
C GLU A 540 14.84 38.06 13.38
N GLU A 541 14.13 37.86 14.51
CA GLU A 541 14.70 38.17 15.85
C GLU A 541 15.87 37.27 16.23
N GLN A 542 15.83 35.99 15.92
CA GLN A 542 16.92 35.05 16.22
C GLN A 542 18.13 35.31 15.32
N ALA A 543 17.91 35.56 14.03
CA ALA A 543 18.95 35.89 13.09
C ALA A 543 19.69 37.18 13.50
N LEU A 544 18.96 38.24 13.82
CA LEU A 544 19.54 39.52 14.30
C LEU A 544 20.34 39.34 15.59
N ALA A 545 19.85 38.53 16.54
CA ALA A 545 20.55 38.26 17.78
C ALA A 545 21.89 37.54 17.53
N LEU A 546 21.90 36.54 16.64
CA LEU A 546 23.09 35.75 16.31
C LEU A 546 24.11 36.58 15.50
N MET A 547 23.68 37.40 14.53
CA MET A 547 24.54 38.34 13.81
C MET A 547 25.29 39.27 14.78
N LYS A 548 24.58 39.86 15.76
CA LYS A 548 25.21 40.68 16.80
C LYS A 548 26.20 39.90 17.68
N GLN A 549 25.97 38.61 17.89
CA GLN A 549 26.92 37.78 18.63
C GLN A 549 28.20 37.52 17.78
N PHE A 550 28.09 37.28 16.50
CA PHE A 550 29.24 37.16 15.59
C PHE A 550 30.04 38.45 15.53
N GLN A 551 29.37 39.60 15.39
CA GLN A 551 30.06 40.90 15.40
C GLN A 551 30.80 41.16 16.73
N LYS A 552 30.31 40.73 17.87
CA LYS A 552 31.02 40.83 19.17
C LYS A 552 32.27 39.97 19.23
N LEU A 553 32.35 38.88 18.44
CA LEU A 553 33.58 38.10 18.26
C LEU A 553 34.57 38.76 17.29
N GLY A 554 34.18 39.84 16.60
CA GLY A 554 34.99 40.52 15.59
C GLY A 554 34.83 39.99 14.17
N ALA A 555 33.81 39.15 13.94
CA ALA A 555 33.41 38.74 12.59
C ALA A 555 32.64 39.86 11.90
N ALA A 556 32.87 40.11 10.63
CA ALA A 556 31.99 40.94 9.82
C ALA A 556 30.83 40.08 9.28
N VAL A 557 29.66 40.70 9.12
CA VAL A 557 28.48 40.06 8.57
C VAL A 557 28.15 40.67 7.22
N HIS A 558 28.16 39.87 6.18
CA HIS A 558 27.89 40.27 4.80
C HIS A 558 26.50 39.70 4.37
N LEU A 559 25.72 40.53 3.68
CA LEU A 559 24.45 40.12 3.08
C LEU A 559 24.71 39.74 1.63
N ASP A 560 24.48 38.45 1.34
CA ASP A 560 24.74 37.84 0.04
C ASP A 560 23.50 37.83 -0.87
N ASP A 561 23.68 37.68 -2.18
CA ASP A 561 22.65 37.66 -3.24
C ASP A 561 21.72 38.88 -3.20
N PHE A 562 22.20 40.04 -2.75
CA PHE A 562 21.35 41.21 -2.53
C PHE A 562 20.70 41.72 -3.82
N GLY A 563 19.37 41.89 -3.77
CA GLY A 563 18.57 42.40 -4.87
C GLY A 563 17.85 41.33 -5.68
N THR A 564 18.04 40.03 -5.38
CA THR A 564 17.31 38.94 -6.00
C THR A 564 16.00 38.58 -5.23
N GLY A 565 15.87 39.09 -3.99
CA GLY A 565 14.74 38.82 -3.08
C GLY A 565 13.82 40.03 -2.84
N TYR A 566 13.02 39.95 -1.77
CA TYR A 566 11.97 40.93 -1.42
C TYR A 566 12.34 41.85 -0.22
N SER A 567 13.61 42.05 0.13
CA SER A 567 13.94 42.88 1.28
C SER A 567 13.58 44.35 1.03
N SER A 568 12.84 44.93 1.97
CA SER A 568 12.60 46.37 1.94
C SER A 568 13.78 47.15 2.45
N LEU A 569 14.07 48.31 1.88
CA LEU A 569 15.12 49.24 2.35
C LEU A 569 14.99 49.54 3.85
N SER A 570 13.77 49.48 4.40
CA SER A 570 13.51 49.68 5.83
C SER A 570 13.99 48.50 6.69
N GLN A 571 14.00 47.29 6.17
CA GLN A 571 14.58 46.12 6.85
C GLN A 571 16.10 46.21 6.83
N LEU A 572 16.69 46.52 5.67
CA LEU A 572 18.15 46.64 5.53
C LEU A 572 18.76 47.60 6.57
N ALA A 573 18.08 48.73 6.83
CA ALA A 573 18.55 49.74 7.81
C ALA A 573 18.54 49.24 9.27
N ARG A 574 17.88 48.09 9.57
CA ARG A 574 17.81 47.51 10.92
C ARG A 574 18.73 46.32 11.14
N VAL A 575 19.15 45.70 10.06
CA VAL A 575 20.00 44.50 10.11
C VAL A 575 21.44 44.88 10.42
N PRO A 576 22.10 44.24 11.40
CA PRO A 576 23.49 44.52 11.75
C PRO A 576 24.41 43.82 10.75
N ILE A 577 24.62 44.47 9.59
CA ILE A 577 25.54 44.01 8.55
C ILE A 577 26.63 45.00 8.31
N ASP A 578 27.77 44.54 7.80
CA ASP A 578 28.96 45.32 7.51
C ASP A 578 29.19 45.53 6.01
N ALA A 579 28.68 44.59 5.18
CA ALA A 579 28.79 44.64 3.73
C ALA A 579 27.56 44.06 3.01
N ILE A 580 27.40 44.48 1.76
CA ILE A 580 26.43 43.91 0.80
C ILE A 580 27.20 43.33 -0.37
N LYS A 581 26.88 42.11 -0.77
CA LYS A 581 27.38 41.47 -1.98
C LYS A 581 26.39 41.62 -3.11
N LEU A 582 26.80 42.16 -4.23
CA LEU A 582 26.02 42.31 -5.45
C LEU A 582 26.08 40.98 -6.22
N ASP A 583 24.95 40.35 -6.41
CA ASP A 583 24.84 39.09 -7.15
C ASP A 583 25.34 39.24 -8.60
N GLN A 584 25.95 38.17 -9.11
CA GLN A 584 26.49 38.11 -10.48
C GLN A 584 25.47 38.49 -11.57
N SER A 585 24.15 38.28 -11.35
CA SER A 585 23.12 38.64 -12.34
C SER A 585 23.03 40.12 -12.64
N PHE A 586 23.46 40.97 -11.69
CA PHE A 586 23.54 42.42 -11.89
C PHE A 586 24.83 42.85 -12.55
N ILE A 587 25.88 42.06 -12.43
CA ILE A 587 27.24 42.40 -12.89
C ILE A 587 27.46 41.88 -14.31
N ARG A 588 26.98 40.67 -14.63
CA ARG A 588 27.19 40.06 -15.94
C ARG A 588 26.61 40.90 -17.06
N GLY A 589 27.50 41.43 -17.93
CA GLY A 589 27.10 42.29 -19.06
C GLY A 589 26.60 43.68 -18.66
N VAL A 590 26.92 44.15 -17.45
CA VAL A 590 26.49 45.44 -16.90
C VAL A 590 26.91 46.63 -17.80
N ASN A 591 28.05 46.52 -18.49
CA ASN A 591 28.53 47.50 -19.44
C ASN A 591 27.61 47.75 -20.65
N GLN A 592 26.73 46.78 -20.95
CA GLN A 592 25.80 46.82 -22.11
C GLN A 592 24.34 47.04 -21.70
N GLN A 593 23.97 46.85 -20.43
CA GLN A 593 22.58 46.83 -19.95
C GLN A 593 22.25 48.05 -19.07
N VAL A 594 21.54 49.03 -19.62
CA VAL A 594 21.19 50.29 -18.92
C VAL A 594 20.41 50.04 -17.63
N VAL A 595 19.57 49.03 -17.59
CA VAL A 595 18.76 48.65 -16.39
C VAL A 595 19.71 48.15 -15.29
N SER A 596 20.60 47.20 -15.57
CA SER A 596 21.59 46.68 -14.62
C SER A 596 22.51 47.78 -14.11
N GLN A 597 22.97 48.71 -14.98
CA GLN A 597 23.75 49.87 -14.59
C GLN A 597 23.02 50.76 -13.57
N SER A 598 21.72 51.03 -13.82
CA SER A 598 20.91 51.85 -12.92
C SER A 598 20.68 51.19 -11.57
N LEU A 599 20.44 49.87 -11.58
CA LEU A 599 20.26 49.06 -10.35
C LEU A 599 21.55 49.04 -9.52
N VAL A 600 22.70 48.72 -10.12
CA VAL A 600 24.00 48.71 -9.43
C VAL A 600 24.30 50.10 -8.79
N ARG A 601 24.08 51.20 -9.52
CA ARG A 601 24.27 52.55 -8.98
C ARG A 601 23.33 52.83 -7.80
N ALA A 602 22.08 52.42 -7.89
CA ALA A 602 21.12 52.61 -6.81
C ALA A 602 21.51 51.82 -5.57
N ILE A 603 21.89 50.55 -5.72
CA ILE A 603 22.29 49.70 -4.60
C ILE A 603 23.58 50.25 -3.93
N VAL A 604 24.58 50.63 -4.71
CA VAL A 604 25.79 51.23 -4.18
C VAL A 604 25.49 52.52 -3.44
N ALA A 605 24.63 53.40 -3.97
CA ALA A 605 24.26 54.64 -3.28
C ALA A 605 23.53 54.36 -1.94
N VAL A 606 22.64 53.37 -1.87
CA VAL A 606 21.99 52.98 -0.64
C VAL A 606 23.00 52.40 0.36
N ALA A 607 23.85 51.48 -0.07
CA ALA A 607 24.89 50.90 0.79
C ALA A 607 25.80 51.98 1.41
N LYS A 608 26.28 52.92 0.60
CA LYS A 608 27.11 54.03 1.09
C LYS A 608 26.36 54.93 2.06
N ALA A 609 25.09 55.23 1.83
CA ALA A 609 24.25 55.99 2.76
C ALA A 609 24.07 55.31 4.12
N LEU A 610 24.16 53.98 4.15
CA LEU A 610 24.10 53.15 5.36
C LEU A 610 25.49 52.82 5.94
N ASN A 611 26.56 53.35 5.39
CA ASN A 611 27.99 53.07 5.74
C ASN A 611 28.33 51.58 5.59
N LEU A 612 27.78 50.90 4.61
CA LEU A 612 28.06 49.51 4.29
C LEU A 612 29.13 49.43 3.18
N GLN A 613 29.99 48.41 3.25
CA GLN A 613 30.88 48.07 2.15
C GLN A 613 30.06 47.36 1.03
N VAL A 614 30.57 47.53 -0.19
CA VAL A 614 29.95 46.87 -1.36
C VAL A 614 30.96 45.94 -2.00
N ILE A 615 30.56 44.69 -2.16
CA ILE A 615 31.32 43.63 -2.80
C ILE A 615 30.60 43.27 -4.12
N ALA A 616 31.28 43.31 -5.25
CA ALA A 616 30.72 42.84 -6.52
C ALA A 616 31.23 41.45 -6.87
N GLU A 617 30.29 40.59 -7.22
CA GLU A 617 30.58 39.19 -7.55
C GLU A 617 30.44 38.88 -9.04
N GLY A 618 31.03 37.74 -9.44
CA GLY A 618 30.87 37.20 -10.79
C GLY A 618 31.49 38.04 -11.89
N ILE A 619 32.50 38.85 -11.56
CA ILE A 619 33.22 39.67 -12.55
C ILE A 619 34.05 38.77 -13.45
N GLU A 620 33.79 38.79 -14.75
CA GLU A 620 34.44 37.96 -15.75
C GLU A 620 35.27 38.79 -16.75
N THR A 621 34.96 40.10 -16.93
CA THR A 621 35.61 40.96 -17.91
C THR A 621 36.18 42.22 -17.28
N GLU A 622 37.20 42.82 -17.92
CA GLU A 622 37.82 44.11 -17.50
C GLU A 622 36.81 45.26 -17.53
N GLU A 623 35.88 45.26 -18.51
CA GLU A 623 34.87 46.32 -18.65
C GLU A 623 33.86 46.26 -17.48
N GLU A 624 33.51 45.08 -16.99
CA GLU A 624 32.70 44.92 -15.79
C GLU A 624 33.42 45.42 -14.56
N ALA A 625 34.72 45.09 -14.44
CA ALA A 625 35.58 45.56 -13.34
C ALA A 625 35.71 47.07 -13.34
N GLU A 626 35.94 47.70 -14.49
CA GLU A 626 36.02 49.17 -14.64
C GLU A 626 34.69 49.83 -14.27
N PHE A 627 33.55 49.25 -14.71
CA PHE A 627 32.25 49.82 -14.39
C PHE A 627 31.99 49.83 -12.88
N VAL A 628 32.19 48.69 -12.17
CA VAL A 628 31.94 48.63 -10.72
C VAL A 628 32.91 49.51 -9.93
N MET A 629 34.17 49.61 -10.35
CA MET A 629 35.15 50.55 -9.75
C MET A 629 34.72 52.01 -9.90
N ALA A 630 34.32 52.40 -11.12
CA ALA A 630 33.87 53.77 -11.40
C ALA A 630 32.64 54.17 -10.59
N ASN A 631 31.83 53.18 -10.14
CA ASN A 631 30.65 53.41 -9.34
C ASN A 631 30.86 53.24 -7.82
N GLY A 632 32.13 53.08 -7.37
CA GLY A 632 32.47 53.11 -5.94
C GLY A 632 32.26 51.78 -5.19
N VAL A 633 32.33 50.65 -5.86
CA VAL A 633 32.40 49.32 -5.24
C VAL A 633 33.73 49.13 -4.53
N ASP A 634 33.72 48.63 -3.29
CA ASP A 634 34.90 48.53 -2.43
C ASP A 634 35.76 47.30 -2.73
N THR A 635 35.09 46.18 -3.05
CA THR A 635 35.73 44.88 -3.23
C THR A 635 35.14 44.16 -4.43
N ARG A 636 35.97 43.42 -5.13
CA ARG A 636 35.61 42.73 -6.38
C ARG A 636 36.01 41.25 -6.30
N GLN A 637 35.15 40.39 -6.80
CA GLN A 637 35.38 38.97 -6.85
C GLN A 637 34.88 38.42 -8.19
N GLY A 638 35.61 37.50 -8.81
CA GLY A 638 35.17 36.87 -10.05
C GLY A 638 36.29 36.16 -10.79
N PHE A 639 35.94 35.49 -11.87
CA PHE A 639 36.85 34.68 -12.67
C PHE A 639 37.87 35.52 -13.44
N LEU A 640 37.63 36.81 -13.59
CA LEU A 640 38.63 37.73 -14.10
C LEU A 640 39.91 37.71 -13.27
N TYR A 641 39.77 37.65 -11.95
CA TYR A 641 40.93 37.65 -11.03
C TYR A 641 41.44 36.23 -10.80
N ALA A 642 40.55 35.36 -10.31
CA ALA A 642 40.88 33.96 -10.08
C ALA A 642 39.63 33.10 -9.91
N LYS A 643 39.69 31.83 -10.33
CA LYS A 643 38.70 30.82 -9.97
C LYS A 643 38.96 30.32 -8.55
N PRO A 644 37.92 29.76 -7.85
CA PRO A 644 38.14 29.09 -6.58
C PRO A 644 39.19 27.99 -6.68
N MET A 645 40.23 28.04 -5.82
CA MET A 645 41.39 27.15 -5.86
C MET A 645 41.73 26.59 -4.48
N PRO A 646 42.45 25.46 -4.38
CA PRO A 646 43.01 24.97 -3.11
C PRO A 646 43.92 25.99 -2.43
N ALA A 647 44.10 25.86 -1.09
CA ALA A 647 44.89 26.78 -0.29
C ALA A 647 46.33 26.96 -0.82
N GLU A 648 46.98 25.88 -1.21
CA GLU A 648 48.35 25.90 -1.75
C GLU A 648 48.45 26.70 -3.07
N GLU A 649 47.47 26.57 -3.94
CA GLU A 649 47.41 27.33 -5.18
C GLU A 649 47.16 28.83 -4.92
N LEU A 650 46.32 29.13 -3.91
CA LEU A 650 46.06 30.51 -3.49
C LEU A 650 47.34 31.17 -2.95
N GLU A 651 48.14 30.49 -2.14
CA GLU A 651 49.43 30.98 -1.62
C GLU A 651 50.38 31.37 -2.77
N HIS A 652 50.46 30.54 -3.78
CA HIS A 652 51.24 30.83 -4.99
C HIS A 652 50.66 32.00 -5.82
N TRP A 653 49.33 32.07 -5.89
CA TRP A 653 48.67 33.15 -6.61
C TRP A 653 48.87 34.48 -5.92
N LEU A 654 48.74 34.57 -4.58
CA LEU A 654 49.01 35.78 -3.78
C LEU A 654 50.41 36.29 -3.96
N THR A 655 51.41 35.41 -3.93
CA THR A 655 52.83 35.79 -4.13
C THR A 655 53.06 36.47 -5.48
N ARG A 656 52.40 35.94 -6.53
CA ARG A 656 52.47 36.52 -7.89
C ARG A 656 51.66 37.81 -7.99
N HIS A 657 50.53 37.91 -7.39
CA HIS A 657 49.67 39.08 -7.42
C HIS A 657 50.30 40.27 -6.68
N HIS A 658 50.88 40.06 -5.49
CA HIS A 658 51.63 41.09 -4.75
C HIS A 658 52.80 41.57 -5.49
N ALA A 659 53.53 40.75 -6.24
CA ALA A 659 54.66 41.18 -7.07
C ALA A 659 54.24 42.12 -8.23
N ILE A 660 53.05 41.91 -8.78
CA ILE A 660 52.44 42.69 -9.86
C ILE A 660 51.93 44.04 -9.32
N THR A 661 51.26 44.05 -8.17
CA THR A 661 50.74 45.32 -7.57
C THR A 661 51.76 46.18 -6.90
N ALA A 662 52.94 45.65 -6.57
CA ALA A 662 54.05 46.38 -6.00
C ALA A 662 55.05 46.99 -7.06
N SER A 663 54.88 46.62 -8.34
CA SER A 663 55.62 47.15 -9.48
C SER A 663 54.86 48.26 -10.21
#